data_1b9a8e4a6f3b67793003e8778547e9dd
#
_entry.id   1b9a8e4a6f3b67793003e8778547e9dd
#
_cell.length_a   1.000
_cell.length_b   1.000
_cell.length_c   1.000
_cell.angle_alpha   90.00
_cell.angle_beta   90.00
_cell.angle_gamma   90.00
#
_symmetry.space_group_name_H-M   'P 1'
#
loop_
_entity.id
_entity.type
_entity.pdbx_description
1 polymer ?
#
loop_
_entity_poly.entity_id
_entity_poly.type
_entity_poly.pdbx_seq_one_letter_code
_entity_poly.pdbx_strand_id
1 'polypeptide(L)'
;MSQTQKNQLELEASRQQLSRAEGTIADGKAQLEIGKTQLISGKTQLQAQRQQLLQQQAQLQAQRQQILQGLNQVRTAKSQTAGNAYLAQANSQAQAQEQQLQASLTRVEDGLRQVESGLDRLELAQSELKLQEQQLQNSQTELEAAQREYDAGMWQYQEGSRQLSEGVDEANQQLDEAQDELDELEEPDVYLLGRDTNIGYASFDNDSSIVNGIANVFPIFFFLVAALVCVTTMNRMVEEQRTQIGVLKALGYSEGSIMGKYLFYSGSAAGLGCLIGFFGGSILFPYVIWQAYAIMYRMGGICFVFDLRLGLVSLAASMLCSMGTTYLSCRYELMSVPAQLMRPKAPKAGKRILLERITFVWNCLSFLVKVSIRNVLRYKKRFCMMVVGISGCTALLVTGFGVKDSIANIAGQQFGSVQTYGMSLLMQENYSQGEWEELADYLREEGRGYTRASERSMDLDLADGKTKPVTVVIPEDTARFGDYWDLHTESGEPIPFPKQGEAILTAEFARRQGIKEGDTVSLSDEDGNRLTLRIIGLSENYVYNYLYLTADSWESQNGEAPDCRSVYINTEGVSDEHRLLARLMKLDAVSSVTVNQDTLDRFDSMMSSLDYIVLVIIICAGSLAFIVLYNLTNINITERIREIATIKVLGFYPMETAAYVFRENLFLTAIGGSAGLVLGKLLHWFVMEQINIDMVSFPHTVLPLSYGYSLLLTFLFAFIVNLVMFQKLDKINMAESLKSIE
;
A
#
# COMPACT_ATOMS: atom_id res chain seq x y z
N MET A 1 -66.19 33.57 23.78
CA MET A 1 -64.80 33.41 23.34
C MET A 1 -64.80 33.45 21.80
N SER A 2 -64.15 34.45 21.19
CA SER A 2 -64.08 34.52 19.74
C SER A 2 -63.21 33.37 19.22
N GLN A 3 -63.42 32.96 17.98
CA GLN A 3 -62.65 31.91 17.33
C GLN A 3 -61.14 32.21 17.43
N THR A 4 -60.79 33.46 17.33
CA THR A 4 -59.42 33.98 17.46
C THR A 4 -58.81 33.77 18.87
N GLN A 5 -59.56 33.93 19.94
CA GLN A 5 -59.12 33.67 21.30
C GLN A 5 -58.90 32.18 21.57
N LYS A 6 -59.73 31.31 20.97
CA LYS A 6 -59.52 29.86 21.06
C LYS A 6 -58.29 29.40 20.34
N ASN A 7 -58.06 29.92 19.16
CA ASN A 7 -56.84 29.65 18.36
C ASN A 7 -55.57 30.16 19.06
N GLN A 8 -55.64 31.29 19.79
CA GLN A 8 -54.51 31.84 20.55
C GLN A 8 -54.14 30.93 21.73
N LEU A 9 -55.13 30.41 22.48
CA LEU A 9 -54.89 29.45 23.57
C LEU A 9 -54.31 28.11 23.08
N GLU A 10 -54.78 27.63 21.94
CA GLU A 10 -54.28 26.39 21.32
C GLU A 10 -52.80 26.61 20.86
N LEU A 11 -52.44 27.79 20.37
CA LEU A 11 -51.12 28.13 19.95
C LEU A 11 -50.13 28.21 21.15
N GLU A 12 -50.57 28.82 22.28
CA GLU A 12 -49.76 28.87 23.50
C GLU A 12 -49.49 27.48 24.10
N ALA A 13 -50.49 26.57 24.05
CA ALA A 13 -50.30 25.21 24.49
C ALA A 13 -49.30 24.42 23.59
N SER A 14 -49.37 24.62 22.25
CA SER A 14 -48.46 24.02 21.31
C SER A 14 -47.02 24.53 21.53
N ARG A 15 -46.84 25.84 21.81
CA ARG A 15 -45.52 26.42 22.13
C ARG A 15 -44.88 25.81 23.36
N GLN A 16 -45.66 25.55 24.41
CA GLN A 16 -45.15 24.90 25.62
C GLN A 16 -44.73 23.45 25.36
N GLN A 17 -45.46 22.73 24.52
CA GLN A 17 -45.13 21.33 24.12
C GLN A 17 -43.81 21.32 23.30
N LEU A 18 -43.67 22.23 22.35
CA LEU A 18 -42.47 22.35 21.52
C LEU A 18 -41.23 22.71 22.36
N SER A 19 -41.34 23.65 23.30
CA SER A 19 -40.23 24.01 24.20
C SER A 19 -39.74 22.82 25.06
N ARG A 20 -40.66 21.94 25.47
CA ARG A 20 -40.28 20.70 26.19
C ARG A 20 -39.61 19.70 25.28
N ALA A 21 -40.11 19.54 24.04
CA ALA A 21 -39.53 18.65 23.08
C ALA A 21 -38.11 19.08 22.68
N GLU A 22 -37.89 20.38 22.48
CA GLU A 22 -36.58 20.99 22.21
C GLU A 22 -35.55 20.64 23.30
N GLY A 23 -35.94 20.80 24.57
CA GLY A 23 -35.08 20.39 25.68
C GLY A 23 -34.71 18.93 25.66
N THR A 24 -35.70 18.06 25.38
CA THR A 24 -35.47 16.61 25.33
C THR A 24 -34.54 16.20 24.15
N ILE A 25 -34.70 16.86 22.99
CA ILE A 25 -33.86 16.64 21.82
C ILE A 25 -32.44 17.14 22.09
N ALA A 26 -32.27 18.31 22.72
CA ALA A 26 -30.96 18.84 23.08
C ALA A 26 -30.20 17.90 24.03
N ASP A 27 -30.88 17.39 25.05
CA ASP A 27 -30.32 16.43 26.00
C ASP A 27 -29.96 15.12 25.30
N GLY A 28 -30.83 14.63 24.41
CA GLY A 28 -30.58 13.43 23.60
C GLY A 28 -29.37 13.58 22.66
N LYS A 29 -29.20 14.73 22.01
CA LYS A 29 -28.03 15.03 21.17
C LYS A 29 -26.74 15.03 21.99
N ALA A 30 -26.77 15.66 23.18
CA ALA A 30 -25.60 15.68 24.07
C ALA A 30 -25.21 14.25 24.51
N GLN A 31 -26.19 13.43 24.88
CA GLN A 31 -25.94 12.03 25.24
C GLN A 31 -25.41 11.20 24.05
N LEU A 32 -25.94 11.42 22.86
CA LEU A 32 -25.49 10.74 21.64
C LEU A 32 -24.02 11.08 21.31
N GLU A 33 -23.63 12.33 21.42
CA GLU A 33 -22.24 12.76 21.18
C GLU A 33 -21.27 12.21 22.23
N ILE A 34 -21.69 12.14 23.48
CA ILE A 34 -20.93 11.46 24.54
C ILE A 34 -20.74 9.97 24.19
N GLY A 35 -21.83 9.31 23.79
CA GLY A 35 -21.80 7.89 23.39
C GLY A 35 -20.90 7.63 22.17
N LYS A 36 -20.95 8.48 21.15
CA LYS A 36 -20.06 8.41 19.99
C LYS A 36 -18.60 8.54 20.38
N THR A 37 -18.29 9.51 21.23
CA THR A 37 -16.92 9.74 21.71
C THR A 37 -16.39 8.52 22.48
N GLN A 38 -17.22 7.94 23.35
CA GLN A 38 -16.86 6.73 24.09
C GLN A 38 -16.65 5.52 23.15
N LEU A 39 -17.52 5.36 22.15
CA LEU A 39 -17.41 4.29 21.15
C LEU A 39 -16.11 4.41 20.34
N ILE A 40 -15.77 5.63 19.87
CA ILE A 40 -14.54 5.89 19.12
C ILE A 40 -13.32 5.58 19.99
N SER A 41 -13.31 6.04 21.23
CA SER A 41 -12.24 5.75 22.19
C SER A 41 -12.09 4.24 22.41
N GLY A 42 -13.20 3.54 22.65
CA GLY A 42 -13.22 2.08 22.82
C GLY A 42 -12.69 1.34 21.60
N LYS A 43 -13.11 1.72 20.40
CA LYS A 43 -12.61 1.15 19.14
C LYS A 43 -11.10 1.33 18.99
N THR A 44 -10.60 2.52 19.24
CA THR A 44 -9.17 2.84 19.14
C THR A 44 -8.34 2.00 20.12
N GLN A 45 -8.80 1.89 21.36
CA GLN A 45 -8.12 1.11 22.38
C GLN A 45 -8.10 -0.38 22.04
N LEU A 46 -9.21 -0.90 21.55
CA LEU A 46 -9.34 -2.31 21.16
C LEU A 46 -8.44 -2.64 19.95
N GLN A 47 -8.34 -1.72 18.99
CA GLN A 47 -7.46 -1.85 17.83
C GLN A 47 -5.99 -1.90 18.24
N ALA A 48 -5.58 -1.01 19.16
CA ALA A 48 -4.21 -0.98 19.67
C ALA A 48 -3.85 -2.31 20.38
N GLN A 49 -4.73 -2.81 21.23
CA GLN A 49 -4.53 -4.08 21.92
C GLN A 49 -4.46 -5.26 20.95
N ARG A 50 -5.31 -5.26 19.92
CA ARG A 50 -5.30 -6.31 18.89
C ARG A 50 -3.99 -6.33 18.10
N GLN A 51 -3.48 -5.16 17.70
CA GLN A 51 -2.20 -5.07 17.01
C GLN A 51 -1.07 -5.64 17.87
N GLN A 52 -1.07 -5.32 19.16
CA GLN A 52 -0.07 -5.82 20.09
C GLN A 52 -0.11 -7.36 20.21
N LEU A 53 -1.31 -7.93 20.34
CA LEU A 53 -1.46 -9.40 20.42
C LEU A 53 -1.08 -10.08 19.10
N LEU A 54 -1.43 -9.51 17.94
CA LEU A 54 -1.04 -10.06 16.65
C LEU A 54 0.48 -10.02 16.42
N GLN A 55 1.15 -8.97 16.90
CA GLN A 55 2.62 -8.92 16.88
C GLN A 55 3.22 -10.01 17.77
N GLN A 56 2.68 -10.20 18.97
CA GLN A 56 3.11 -11.27 19.86
C GLN A 56 2.86 -12.64 19.26
N GLN A 57 1.70 -12.85 18.62
CA GLN A 57 1.39 -14.09 17.93
C GLN A 57 2.41 -14.41 16.83
N ALA A 58 2.72 -13.42 15.99
CA ALA A 58 3.69 -13.57 14.92
C ALA A 58 5.09 -13.92 15.45
N GLN A 59 5.52 -13.25 16.53
CA GLN A 59 6.79 -13.55 17.17
C GLN A 59 6.84 -14.97 17.74
N LEU A 60 5.79 -15.39 18.45
CA LEU A 60 5.70 -16.73 19.02
C LEU A 60 5.60 -17.81 17.93
N GLN A 61 4.88 -17.55 16.84
CA GLN A 61 4.83 -18.47 15.69
C GLN A 61 6.20 -18.63 15.02
N ALA A 62 6.94 -17.53 14.86
CA ALA A 62 8.30 -17.59 14.34
C ALA A 62 9.22 -18.39 15.27
N GLN A 63 9.15 -18.16 16.58
CA GLN A 63 9.89 -18.94 17.57
C GLN A 63 9.50 -20.43 17.55
N ARG A 64 8.20 -20.72 17.44
CA ARG A 64 7.71 -22.10 17.32
C ARG A 64 8.30 -22.83 16.12
N GLN A 65 8.32 -22.15 14.95
CA GLN A 65 8.92 -22.74 13.75
C GLN A 65 10.41 -23.01 13.92
N GLN A 66 11.15 -22.07 14.50
CA GLN A 66 12.57 -22.26 14.78
C GLN A 66 12.81 -23.47 15.72
N ILE A 67 12.01 -23.59 16.77
CA ILE A 67 12.11 -24.71 17.73
C ILE A 67 11.76 -26.04 17.04
N LEU A 68 10.71 -26.08 16.22
CA LEU A 68 10.32 -27.28 15.48
C LEU A 68 11.39 -27.71 14.47
N GLN A 69 12.03 -26.76 13.80
CA GLN A 69 13.17 -27.03 12.93
C GLN A 69 14.34 -27.61 13.74
N GLY A 70 14.65 -26.99 14.90
CA GLY A 70 15.68 -27.50 15.82
C GLY A 70 15.36 -28.91 16.31
N LEU A 71 14.10 -29.17 16.68
CA LEU A 71 13.65 -30.50 17.10
C LEU A 71 13.82 -31.56 16.01
N ASN A 72 13.45 -31.22 14.78
CA ASN A 72 13.64 -32.16 13.66
C ASN A 72 15.11 -32.44 13.40
N GLN A 73 15.96 -31.43 13.51
CA GLN A 73 17.41 -31.58 13.36
C GLN A 73 18.01 -32.50 14.45
N VAL A 74 17.64 -32.26 15.71
CA VAL A 74 18.08 -33.08 16.85
C VAL A 74 17.58 -34.53 16.72
N ARG A 75 16.34 -34.74 16.30
CA ARG A 75 15.76 -36.07 16.04
C ARG A 75 16.46 -36.82 14.91
N THR A 76 16.79 -36.09 13.84
CA THR A 76 17.54 -36.67 12.71
C THR A 76 18.97 -37.04 13.14
N ALA A 77 19.63 -36.16 13.90
CA ALA A 77 20.94 -36.42 14.45
C ALA A 77 20.91 -37.65 15.39
N LYS A 78 19.88 -37.76 16.22
CA LYS A 78 19.67 -38.87 17.16
C LYS A 78 19.38 -40.18 16.43
N SER A 79 18.63 -40.18 15.33
CA SER A 79 18.37 -41.39 14.54
C SER A 79 19.63 -41.91 13.84
N GLN A 80 20.56 -41.03 13.52
CA GLN A 80 21.83 -41.37 12.88
C GLN A 80 22.89 -41.87 13.89
N THR A 81 22.71 -41.53 15.15
CA THR A 81 23.60 -41.97 16.23
C THR A 81 23.11 -43.21 16.99
N ALA A 82 21.86 -43.62 16.77
CA ALA A 82 21.24 -44.78 17.38
C ALA A 82 21.76 -46.07 16.73
N GLY A 83 22.79 -46.62 17.30
CA GLY A 83 23.38 -47.90 16.86
C GLY A 83 24.88 -48.03 17.10
N ASN A 84 25.54 -47.02 17.55
CA ASN A 84 26.98 -47.05 17.73
C ASN A 84 27.38 -46.75 19.18
N ALA A 85 27.92 -47.79 19.88
CA ALA A 85 28.25 -47.69 21.29
C ALA A 85 29.33 -46.63 21.64
N TYR A 86 30.07 -46.14 20.65
CA TYR A 86 31.07 -45.07 20.80
C TYR A 86 30.47 -43.64 20.85
N LEU A 87 29.20 -43.50 20.60
CA LEU A 87 28.51 -42.19 20.52
C LEU A 87 27.50 -41.96 21.66
N ALA A 88 27.57 -42.75 22.72
CA ALA A 88 26.64 -42.66 23.86
C ALA A 88 26.58 -41.24 24.48
N GLN A 89 27.70 -40.54 24.51
CA GLN A 89 27.78 -39.19 25.04
C GLN A 89 27.08 -38.15 24.10
N ALA A 90 27.24 -38.32 22.80
CA ALA A 90 26.56 -37.48 21.83
C ALA A 90 25.03 -37.71 21.82
N ASN A 91 24.61 -38.95 22.02
CA ASN A 91 23.20 -39.30 22.11
C ASN A 91 22.53 -38.78 23.39
N SER A 92 23.25 -38.76 24.53
CA SER A 92 22.76 -38.16 25.77
C SER A 92 22.64 -36.63 25.67
N GLN A 93 23.60 -35.99 25.01
CA GLN A 93 23.54 -34.54 24.74
C GLN A 93 22.38 -34.18 23.79
N ALA A 94 22.19 -34.96 22.73
CA ALA A 94 21.06 -34.78 21.82
C ALA A 94 19.72 -35.00 22.52
N GLN A 95 19.65 -35.94 23.45
CA GLN A 95 18.45 -36.21 24.26
C GLN A 95 18.14 -35.06 25.22
N ALA A 96 19.15 -34.51 25.88
CA ALA A 96 19.00 -33.33 26.74
C ALA A 96 18.56 -32.11 25.94
N GLN A 97 19.13 -31.93 24.75
CA GLN A 97 18.79 -30.84 23.84
C GLN A 97 17.37 -30.98 23.26
N GLU A 98 16.94 -32.21 22.93
CA GLU A 98 15.56 -32.52 22.54
C GLU A 98 14.58 -32.16 23.66
N GLN A 99 14.86 -32.54 24.90
CA GLN A 99 14.03 -32.19 26.06
C GLN A 99 13.95 -30.67 26.28
N GLN A 100 15.08 -29.98 26.14
CA GLN A 100 15.12 -28.53 26.30
C GLN A 100 14.31 -27.80 25.19
N LEU A 101 14.42 -28.26 23.96
CA LEU A 101 13.64 -27.74 22.85
C LEU A 101 12.16 -28.08 22.99
N GLN A 102 11.80 -29.28 23.45
CA GLN A 102 10.42 -29.65 23.77
C GLN A 102 9.83 -28.77 24.86
N ALA A 103 10.57 -28.52 25.95
CA ALA A 103 10.15 -27.62 27.02
C ALA A 103 9.97 -26.17 26.51
N SER A 104 10.84 -25.74 25.58
CA SER A 104 10.71 -24.43 24.93
C SER A 104 9.53 -24.39 24.01
N LEU A 105 9.26 -25.47 23.28
CA LEU A 105 8.08 -25.59 22.41
C LEU A 105 6.78 -25.46 23.23
N THR A 106 6.70 -26.20 24.33
CA THR A 106 5.53 -26.14 25.23
C THR A 106 5.28 -24.70 25.73
N ARG A 107 6.35 -23.99 26.16
CA ARG A 107 6.21 -22.59 26.59
C ARG A 107 5.71 -21.67 25.49
N VAL A 108 6.20 -21.85 24.26
CA VAL A 108 5.75 -21.07 23.11
C VAL A 108 4.33 -21.44 22.73
N GLU A 109 3.96 -22.74 22.82
CA GLU A 109 2.58 -23.18 22.56
C GLU A 109 1.60 -22.68 23.63
N ASP A 110 2.02 -22.66 24.89
CA ASP A 110 1.24 -22.05 25.97
C ASP A 110 1.10 -20.54 25.76
N GLY A 111 2.18 -19.87 25.35
CA GLY A 111 2.15 -18.46 24.98
C GLY A 111 1.20 -18.18 23.80
N LEU A 112 1.23 -19.05 22.79
CA LEU A 112 0.30 -18.96 21.65
C LEU A 112 -1.17 -19.13 22.08
N ARG A 113 -1.47 -20.12 22.95
CA ARG A 113 -2.81 -20.30 23.52
C ARG A 113 -3.25 -19.09 24.33
N GLN A 114 -2.32 -18.47 25.07
CA GLN A 114 -2.62 -17.27 25.84
C GLN A 114 -2.94 -16.07 24.94
N VAL A 115 -2.18 -15.89 23.85
CA VAL A 115 -2.46 -14.87 22.85
C VAL A 115 -3.77 -15.16 22.12
N GLU A 116 -4.03 -16.41 21.76
CA GLU A 116 -5.26 -16.85 21.12
C GLU A 116 -6.48 -16.56 22.02
N SER A 117 -6.41 -16.92 23.32
CA SER A 117 -7.45 -16.57 24.28
C SER A 117 -7.60 -15.04 24.48
N GLY A 118 -6.52 -14.28 24.31
CA GLY A 118 -6.55 -12.82 24.31
C GLY A 118 -7.26 -12.27 23.09
N LEU A 119 -6.99 -12.83 21.90
CA LEU A 119 -7.66 -12.47 20.67
C LEU A 119 -9.17 -12.78 20.71
N ASP A 120 -9.53 -13.95 21.26
CA ASP A 120 -10.94 -14.35 21.44
C ASP A 120 -11.68 -13.35 22.35
N ARG A 121 -11.03 -12.91 23.45
CA ARG A 121 -11.62 -11.89 24.33
C ARG A 121 -11.78 -10.55 23.63
N LEU A 122 -10.83 -10.16 22.76
CA LEU A 122 -10.93 -8.96 21.97
C LEU A 122 -12.05 -9.07 20.92
N GLU A 123 -12.26 -10.25 20.37
CA GLU A 123 -13.35 -10.51 19.43
C GLU A 123 -14.72 -10.39 20.11
N LEU A 124 -14.84 -10.91 21.34
CA LEU A 124 -16.02 -10.69 22.18
C LEU A 124 -16.25 -9.21 22.47
N ALA A 125 -15.22 -8.49 22.92
CA ALA A 125 -15.30 -7.04 23.17
C ALA A 125 -15.63 -6.24 21.89
N GLN A 126 -15.14 -6.68 20.74
CA GLN A 126 -15.48 -6.10 19.44
C GLN A 126 -16.96 -6.31 19.09
N SER A 127 -17.52 -7.50 19.44
CA SER A 127 -18.93 -7.77 19.24
C SER A 127 -19.81 -6.92 20.15
N GLU A 128 -19.38 -6.69 21.38
CA GLU A 128 -20.06 -5.80 22.33
C GLU A 128 -20.07 -4.34 21.85
N LEU A 129 -18.90 -3.85 21.36
CA LEU A 129 -18.82 -2.51 20.79
C LEU A 129 -19.68 -2.37 19.53
N LYS A 130 -19.81 -3.42 18.74
CA LYS A 130 -20.70 -3.45 17.58
C LYS A 130 -22.17 -3.37 17.99
N LEU A 131 -22.52 -4.05 19.08
CA LEU A 131 -23.87 -3.95 19.65
C LEU A 131 -24.17 -2.53 20.17
N GLN A 132 -23.21 -1.92 20.87
CA GLN A 132 -23.30 -0.53 21.31
C GLN A 132 -23.42 0.44 20.12
N GLU A 133 -22.66 0.22 19.05
CA GLU A 133 -22.78 0.98 17.81
C GLU A 133 -24.18 0.91 17.22
N GLN A 134 -24.76 -0.29 17.21
CA GLN A 134 -26.11 -0.50 16.72
C GLN A 134 -27.16 0.16 17.61
N GLN A 135 -26.96 0.13 18.92
CA GLN A 135 -27.81 0.86 19.87
C GLN A 135 -27.71 2.37 19.66
N LEU A 136 -26.49 2.89 19.49
CA LEU A 136 -26.25 4.31 19.24
C LEU A 136 -26.88 4.76 17.91
N GLN A 137 -26.81 3.90 16.90
CA GLN A 137 -27.43 4.14 15.59
C GLN A 137 -28.96 4.13 15.68
N ASN A 138 -29.54 3.26 16.50
CA ASN A 138 -30.98 3.26 16.78
C ASN A 138 -31.38 4.55 17.52
N SER A 139 -30.63 4.91 18.55
CA SER A 139 -30.87 6.18 19.29
C SER A 139 -30.71 7.40 18.41
N GLN A 140 -29.76 7.39 17.49
CA GLN A 140 -29.61 8.44 16.47
C GLN A 140 -30.86 8.52 15.58
N THR A 141 -31.35 7.37 15.13
CA THR A 141 -32.55 7.29 14.28
C THR A 141 -33.79 7.79 15.04
N GLU A 142 -33.92 7.40 16.31
CA GLU A 142 -35.01 7.87 17.17
C GLU A 142 -34.92 9.40 17.41
N LEU A 143 -33.70 9.90 17.64
CA LEU A 143 -33.48 11.33 17.82
C LEU A 143 -33.74 12.13 16.53
N GLU A 144 -33.35 11.58 15.38
CA GLU A 144 -33.67 12.16 14.07
C GLU A 144 -35.18 12.15 13.80
N ALA A 145 -35.89 11.12 14.28
CA ALA A 145 -37.34 11.08 14.22
C ALA A 145 -37.97 12.14 15.12
N ALA A 146 -37.51 12.25 16.38
CA ALA A 146 -37.97 13.27 17.31
C ALA A 146 -37.67 14.70 16.81
N GLN A 147 -36.49 14.90 16.18
CA GLN A 147 -36.16 16.19 15.57
C GLN A 147 -37.12 16.53 14.43
N ARG A 148 -37.43 15.56 13.54
CA ARG A 148 -38.39 15.78 12.45
C ARG A 148 -39.80 16.09 12.97
N GLU A 149 -40.20 15.42 14.06
CA GLU A 149 -41.48 15.68 14.70
C GLU A 149 -41.50 17.08 15.34
N TYR A 150 -40.42 17.46 15.99
CA TYR A 150 -40.23 18.83 16.49
C TYR A 150 -40.25 19.88 15.38
N ASP A 151 -39.48 19.64 14.30
CA ASP A 151 -39.41 20.55 13.16
C ASP A 151 -40.79 20.68 12.48
N ALA A 152 -41.51 19.58 12.34
CA ALA A 152 -42.88 19.58 11.86
C ALA A 152 -43.83 20.33 12.79
N GLY A 153 -43.70 20.10 14.10
CA GLY A 153 -44.47 20.80 15.13
C GLY A 153 -44.15 22.29 15.19
N MET A 154 -42.88 22.66 15.07
CA MET A 154 -42.43 24.04 15.01
C MET A 154 -42.96 24.72 13.73
N TRP A 155 -42.90 24.02 12.61
CA TRP A 155 -43.49 24.51 11.37
C TRP A 155 -45.00 24.75 11.52
N GLN A 156 -45.73 23.79 12.14
CA GLN A 156 -47.15 23.94 12.43
C GLN A 156 -47.48 25.11 13.37
N TYR A 157 -46.63 25.31 14.40
CA TYR A 157 -46.73 26.42 15.30
C TYR A 157 -46.46 27.77 14.59
N GLN A 158 -45.41 27.86 13.81
CA GLN A 158 -45.08 29.07 13.05
C GLN A 158 -46.17 29.38 12.02
N GLU A 159 -46.65 28.35 11.31
CA GLU A 159 -47.73 28.52 10.36
C GLU A 159 -49.01 28.92 10.99
N GLY A 160 -49.38 28.30 12.16
CA GLY A 160 -50.55 28.72 12.96
C GLY A 160 -50.41 30.15 13.49
N SER A 161 -49.20 30.55 13.94
CA SER A 161 -48.90 31.91 14.39
C SER A 161 -49.00 32.92 13.24
N ARG A 162 -48.49 32.55 12.04
CA ARG A 162 -48.59 33.34 10.84
C ARG A 162 -50.04 33.53 10.40
N GLN A 163 -50.79 32.43 10.35
CA GLN A 163 -52.23 32.46 9.98
C GLN A 163 -53.07 33.30 10.94
N LEU A 164 -52.70 33.26 12.24
CA LEU A 164 -53.36 34.09 13.24
C LEU A 164 -53.01 35.59 13.06
N SER A 165 -51.76 35.89 12.71
CA SER A 165 -51.32 37.26 12.42
C SER A 165 -51.86 37.79 11.13
N GLU A 166 -51.75 36.96 10.08
CA GLU A 166 -52.25 37.34 8.73
C GLU A 166 -53.77 37.36 8.65
N GLY A 167 -54.50 36.53 9.45
CA GLY A 167 -55.95 36.59 9.48
C GLY A 167 -56.51 37.88 10.10
N VAL A 168 -55.64 38.66 10.74
CA VAL A 168 -55.98 40.01 11.22
C VAL A 168 -55.60 41.05 10.17
N ASP A 169 -54.51 40.86 9.42
CA ASP A 169 -54.01 41.80 8.42
C ASP A 169 -54.54 41.50 7.00
N GLU A 170 -54.83 40.23 6.67
CA GLU A 170 -55.24 39.80 5.34
C GLU A 170 -56.66 40.23 4.93
N ALA A 171 -57.51 40.68 5.87
CA ALA A 171 -58.80 41.26 5.52
C ALA A 171 -58.66 42.55 4.67
N ASN A 172 -57.49 43.10 4.66
CA ASN A 172 -57.26 44.40 3.98
C ASN A 172 -56.30 44.36 2.76
N GLN A 173 -55.56 43.29 2.53
CA GLN A 173 -54.54 43.30 1.48
C GLN A 173 -54.64 42.20 0.40
N GLN A 174 -55.64 41.32 0.46
CA GLN A 174 -55.67 40.07 -0.36
C GLN A 174 -56.06 40.24 -1.85
N LEU A 175 -56.23 41.37 -2.36
CA LEU A 175 -56.67 41.51 -3.77
C LEU A 175 -55.60 41.91 -4.74
N ASP A 176 -54.52 42.54 -4.32
CA ASP A 176 -53.55 43.12 -5.27
C ASP A 176 -52.22 42.30 -5.39
N GLU A 177 -51.84 41.50 -4.40
CA GLU A 177 -50.51 40.79 -4.40
C GLU A 177 -50.56 39.35 -4.95
N ALA A 178 -51.74 38.72 -5.06
CA ALA A 178 -51.87 37.33 -5.47
C ALA A 178 -51.55 37.07 -6.97
N GLN A 179 -51.42 38.11 -7.74
CA GLN A 179 -51.23 38.01 -9.19
C GLN A 179 -49.72 38.10 -9.59
N ASP A 180 -48.91 38.78 -8.77
CA ASP A 180 -47.47 38.93 -9.06
C ASP A 180 -46.63 37.77 -8.55
N GLU A 181 -47.08 37.05 -7.51
CA GLU A 181 -46.32 35.88 -6.95
C GLU A 181 -46.40 34.58 -7.78
N LEU A 182 -47.29 34.56 -8.78
CA LEU A 182 -47.50 33.36 -9.58
C LEU A 182 -46.46 33.20 -10.72
N ASP A 183 -45.84 34.31 -11.10
CA ASP A 183 -44.84 34.32 -12.18
C ASP A 183 -43.39 34.10 -11.72
N GLU A 184 -43.12 34.06 -10.40
CA GLU A 184 -41.77 33.87 -9.84
C GLU A 184 -41.59 32.51 -9.12
N LEU A 185 -42.35 31.49 -9.49
CA LEU A 185 -42.06 30.12 -8.96
C LEU A 185 -40.86 29.56 -9.75
N GLU A 186 -39.69 29.76 -9.19
CA GLU A 186 -38.51 28.99 -9.62
C GLU A 186 -38.74 27.50 -9.38
N GLU A 187 -38.47 26.70 -10.39
CA GLU A 187 -38.54 25.23 -10.24
C GLU A 187 -37.60 24.77 -9.13
N PRO A 188 -38.08 23.91 -8.21
CA PRO A 188 -37.22 23.44 -7.14
C PRO A 188 -36.06 22.62 -7.72
N ASP A 189 -34.85 23.00 -7.40
CA ASP A 189 -33.63 22.27 -7.78
C ASP A 189 -33.65 20.86 -7.17
N VAL A 190 -33.74 19.87 -8.04
CA VAL A 190 -33.71 18.45 -7.64
C VAL A 190 -32.29 17.92 -7.79
N TYR A 191 -31.58 17.79 -6.69
CA TYR A 191 -30.27 17.16 -6.68
C TYR A 191 -30.40 15.63 -6.60
N LEU A 192 -30.06 14.95 -7.70
CA LEU A 192 -29.92 13.49 -7.73
C LEU A 192 -28.49 13.09 -7.29
N LEU A 193 -28.34 12.80 -6.02
CA LEU A 193 -27.05 12.37 -5.48
C LEU A 193 -26.80 10.89 -5.80
N GLY A 194 -25.82 10.62 -6.62
CA GLY A 194 -25.32 9.27 -6.93
C GLY A 194 -24.42 8.70 -5.83
N ARG A 195 -23.93 7.46 -6.02
CA ARG A 195 -22.94 6.85 -5.10
C ARG A 195 -21.58 7.54 -5.16
N ASP A 196 -21.26 8.09 -6.29
CA ASP A 196 -20.04 8.85 -6.62
C ASP A 196 -19.92 10.16 -5.83
N THR A 197 -21.05 10.75 -5.43
CA THR A 197 -21.06 11.92 -4.53
C THR A 197 -20.85 11.57 -3.05
N ASN A 198 -20.94 10.29 -2.70
CA ASN A 198 -20.64 9.81 -1.34
C ASN A 198 -19.12 9.64 -1.17
N ILE A 199 -18.50 10.55 -0.40
CA ILE A 199 -17.05 10.58 -0.17
C ILE A 199 -16.52 9.22 0.32
N GLY A 200 -17.23 8.53 1.21
CA GLY A 200 -16.82 7.23 1.72
C GLY A 200 -16.82 6.14 0.63
N TYR A 201 -17.80 6.16 -0.25
CA TYR A 201 -17.86 5.22 -1.37
C TYR A 201 -16.79 5.50 -2.41
N ALA A 202 -16.61 6.76 -2.80
CA ALA A 202 -15.58 7.18 -3.75
C ALA A 202 -14.17 6.85 -3.23
N SER A 203 -13.90 7.08 -1.94
CA SER A 203 -12.63 6.72 -1.31
C SER A 203 -12.39 5.21 -1.31
N PHE A 204 -13.41 4.40 -1.00
CA PHE A 204 -13.31 2.94 -1.07
C PHE A 204 -13.04 2.44 -2.50
N ASP A 205 -13.69 3.02 -3.48
CA ASP A 205 -13.49 2.67 -4.89
C ASP A 205 -12.06 3.00 -5.36
N ASN A 206 -11.54 4.16 -4.96
CA ASN A 206 -10.16 4.56 -5.20
C ASN A 206 -9.16 3.58 -4.56
N ASP A 207 -9.35 3.25 -3.28
CA ASP A 207 -8.48 2.30 -2.56
C ASP A 207 -8.52 0.90 -3.21
N SER A 208 -9.71 0.45 -3.61
CA SER A 208 -9.88 -0.80 -4.35
C SER A 208 -9.13 -0.78 -5.70
N SER A 209 -9.14 0.36 -6.37
CA SER A 209 -8.43 0.56 -7.64
C SER A 209 -6.91 0.53 -7.46
N ILE A 210 -6.37 1.09 -6.36
CA ILE A 210 -4.94 0.99 -6.00
C ILE A 210 -4.55 -0.48 -5.84
N VAL A 211 -5.33 -1.23 -5.04
CA VAL A 211 -5.07 -2.66 -4.80
C VAL A 211 -5.12 -3.46 -6.09
N ASN A 212 -6.09 -3.18 -6.95
CA ASN A 212 -6.23 -3.82 -8.26
C ASN A 212 -5.02 -3.53 -9.17
N GLY A 213 -4.54 -2.29 -9.21
CA GLY A 213 -3.33 -1.91 -9.93
C GLY A 213 -2.10 -2.71 -9.48
N ILE A 214 -1.89 -2.80 -8.17
CA ILE A 214 -0.83 -3.60 -7.56
C ILE A 214 -0.99 -5.09 -7.91
N ALA A 215 -2.21 -5.63 -7.77
CA ALA A 215 -2.53 -7.03 -8.00
C ALA A 215 -2.33 -7.46 -9.46
N ASN A 216 -2.41 -6.57 -10.42
CA ASN A 216 -2.17 -6.86 -11.83
C ASN A 216 -0.67 -6.98 -12.16
N VAL A 217 0.19 -6.27 -11.47
CA VAL A 217 1.63 -6.20 -11.80
C VAL A 217 2.47 -7.21 -11.04
N PHE A 218 2.30 -7.32 -9.72
CA PHE A 218 3.16 -8.15 -8.88
C PHE A 218 3.19 -9.64 -9.25
N PRO A 219 2.07 -10.29 -9.61
CA PRO A 219 2.09 -11.71 -9.97
C PRO A 219 2.99 -12.03 -11.15
N ILE A 220 3.13 -11.13 -12.12
CA ILE A 220 4.00 -11.33 -13.30
C ILE A 220 5.44 -11.55 -12.85
N PHE A 221 5.93 -10.73 -11.90
CA PHE A 221 7.28 -10.84 -11.37
C PHE A 221 7.45 -12.05 -10.46
N PHE A 222 6.44 -12.40 -9.68
CA PHE A 222 6.47 -13.62 -8.89
C PHE A 222 6.56 -14.86 -9.78
N PHE A 223 5.80 -14.93 -10.86
CA PHE A 223 5.89 -16.02 -11.83
C PHE A 223 7.25 -16.06 -12.54
N LEU A 224 7.82 -14.92 -12.89
CA LEU A 224 9.14 -14.83 -13.50
C LEU A 224 10.22 -15.39 -12.58
N VAL A 225 10.21 -15.02 -11.31
CA VAL A 225 11.15 -15.52 -10.30
C VAL A 225 10.89 -17.01 -10.03
N ALA A 226 9.64 -17.45 -9.95
CA ALA A 226 9.29 -18.87 -9.81
C ALA A 226 9.78 -19.70 -11.00
N ALA A 227 9.62 -19.20 -12.23
CA ALA A 227 10.15 -19.84 -13.42
C ALA A 227 11.68 -19.97 -13.37
N LEU A 228 12.39 -18.94 -12.93
CA LEU A 228 13.84 -18.98 -12.74
C LEU A 228 14.25 -20.07 -11.74
N VAL A 229 13.54 -20.16 -10.59
CA VAL A 229 13.78 -21.22 -9.60
C VAL A 229 13.52 -22.60 -10.19
N CYS A 230 12.45 -22.74 -10.97
CA CYS A 230 12.11 -24.00 -11.63
C CYS A 230 13.18 -24.40 -12.64
N VAL A 231 13.64 -23.48 -13.51
CA VAL A 231 14.76 -23.71 -14.45
C VAL A 231 15.99 -24.19 -13.72
N THR A 232 16.35 -23.52 -12.63
CA THR A 232 17.57 -23.83 -11.87
C THR A 232 17.49 -25.20 -11.22
N THR A 233 16.35 -25.53 -10.61
CA THR A 233 16.12 -26.79 -9.92
C THR A 233 16.04 -27.96 -10.90
N MET A 234 15.33 -27.78 -12.01
CA MET A 234 15.17 -28.83 -13.00
C MET A 234 16.45 -29.09 -13.80
N ASN A 235 17.20 -28.06 -14.18
CA ASN A 235 18.51 -28.22 -14.79
C ASN A 235 19.44 -29.06 -13.90
N ARG A 236 19.46 -28.76 -12.61
CA ARG A 236 20.26 -29.52 -11.65
C ARG A 236 19.80 -30.97 -11.53
N MET A 237 18.48 -31.19 -11.36
CA MET A 237 17.92 -32.54 -11.26
C MET A 237 18.23 -33.40 -12.49
N VAL A 238 18.12 -32.82 -13.67
CA VAL A 238 18.46 -33.50 -14.93
C VAL A 238 19.97 -33.77 -15.03
N GLU A 239 20.82 -32.82 -14.61
CA GLU A 239 22.27 -33.04 -14.55
C GLU A 239 22.68 -34.13 -13.56
N GLU A 240 22.10 -34.18 -12.38
CA GLU A 240 22.35 -35.21 -11.34
C GLU A 240 21.92 -36.60 -11.84
N GLN A 241 20.82 -36.68 -12.60
CA GLN A 241 20.29 -37.94 -13.13
C GLN A 241 20.81 -38.28 -14.55
N ARG A 242 21.80 -37.52 -15.03
CA ARG A 242 22.30 -37.64 -16.43
C ARG A 242 22.75 -39.07 -16.79
N THR A 243 23.43 -39.77 -15.87
CA THR A 243 23.83 -41.15 -16.07
C THR A 243 22.62 -42.08 -16.17
N GLN A 244 21.60 -41.90 -15.32
CA GLN A 244 20.34 -42.67 -15.42
C GLN A 244 19.62 -42.40 -16.73
N ILE A 245 19.56 -41.16 -17.18
CA ILE A 245 19.00 -40.76 -18.47
C ILE A 245 19.77 -41.47 -19.59
N GLY A 246 21.10 -41.51 -19.54
CA GLY A 246 21.96 -42.20 -20.50
C GLY A 246 21.69 -43.70 -20.56
N VAL A 247 21.54 -44.33 -19.39
CA VAL A 247 21.21 -45.77 -19.30
C VAL A 247 19.81 -46.05 -19.87
N LEU A 248 18.79 -45.27 -19.49
CA LEU A 248 17.45 -45.46 -20.05
C LEU A 248 17.41 -45.28 -21.56
N LYS A 249 18.16 -44.30 -22.07
CA LYS A 249 18.27 -44.04 -23.51
C LYS A 249 19.03 -45.17 -24.22
N ALA A 250 20.06 -45.75 -23.58
CA ALA A 250 20.79 -46.92 -24.10
C ALA A 250 19.94 -48.20 -24.11
N LEU A 251 19.00 -48.32 -23.16
CA LEU A 251 18.01 -49.43 -23.11
C LEU A 251 16.86 -49.24 -24.10
N GLY A 252 16.83 -48.18 -24.92
CA GLY A 252 15.86 -47.97 -25.97
C GLY A 252 14.59 -47.23 -25.56
N TYR A 253 14.54 -46.64 -24.34
CA TYR A 253 13.40 -45.79 -23.96
C TYR A 253 13.35 -44.54 -24.84
N SER A 254 12.15 -44.18 -25.28
CA SER A 254 11.95 -43.00 -26.10
C SER A 254 12.23 -41.72 -25.30
N GLU A 255 12.70 -40.67 -25.99
CA GLU A 255 12.95 -39.37 -25.38
C GLU A 255 11.71 -38.81 -24.70
N GLY A 256 10.53 -39.06 -25.30
CA GLY A 256 9.24 -38.64 -24.71
C GLY A 256 8.90 -39.34 -23.40
N SER A 257 9.21 -40.66 -23.27
CA SER A 257 8.98 -41.40 -22.02
C SER A 257 9.89 -40.93 -20.92
N ILE A 258 11.17 -40.66 -21.20
CA ILE A 258 12.14 -40.13 -20.27
C ILE A 258 11.73 -38.73 -19.84
N MET A 259 11.37 -37.87 -20.78
CA MET A 259 10.90 -36.49 -20.52
C MET A 259 9.61 -36.48 -19.69
N GLY A 260 8.69 -37.43 -19.96
CA GLY A 260 7.42 -37.58 -19.25
C GLY A 260 7.58 -37.71 -17.75
N LYS A 261 8.63 -38.43 -17.28
CA LYS A 261 8.97 -38.54 -15.85
C LYS A 261 9.21 -37.17 -15.20
N TYR A 262 10.00 -36.31 -15.83
CA TYR A 262 10.35 -34.99 -15.31
C TYR A 262 9.20 -34.01 -15.43
N LEU A 263 8.43 -34.08 -16.51
CA LEU A 263 7.23 -33.28 -16.70
C LEU A 263 6.15 -33.62 -15.67
N PHE A 264 5.97 -34.93 -15.39
CA PHE A 264 5.05 -35.36 -14.35
C PHE A 264 5.46 -34.85 -12.97
N TYR A 265 6.76 -34.94 -12.65
CA TYR A 265 7.30 -34.45 -11.37
C TYR A 265 7.08 -32.93 -11.23
N SER A 266 7.49 -32.14 -12.22
CA SER A 266 7.36 -30.70 -12.17
C SER A 266 5.90 -30.25 -12.24
N GLY A 267 5.08 -30.93 -13.07
CA GLY A 267 3.66 -30.63 -13.22
C GLY A 267 2.83 -30.94 -11.97
N SER A 268 3.10 -32.12 -11.34
CA SER A 268 2.41 -32.45 -10.09
C SER A 268 2.78 -31.50 -8.95
N ALA A 269 4.05 -31.12 -8.83
CA ALA A 269 4.49 -30.15 -7.84
C ALA A 269 3.87 -28.78 -8.07
N ALA A 270 3.87 -28.30 -9.32
CA ALA A 270 3.27 -27.03 -9.69
C ALA A 270 1.74 -27.03 -9.50
N GLY A 271 1.07 -28.13 -9.85
CA GLY A 271 -0.37 -28.29 -9.67
C GLY A 271 -0.79 -28.26 -8.19
N LEU A 272 -0.11 -29.06 -7.36
CA LEU A 272 -0.36 -29.08 -5.92
C LEU A 272 -0.05 -27.70 -5.29
N GLY A 273 1.08 -27.10 -5.67
CA GLY A 273 1.46 -25.77 -5.18
C GLY A 273 0.45 -24.69 -5.60
N CYS A 274 -0.04 -24.73 -6.84
CA CYS A 274 -1.05 -23.83 -7.33
C CYS A 274 -2.39 -24.01 -6.60
N LEU A 275 -2.83 -25.24 -6.35
CA LEU A 275 -4.06 -25.50 -5.59
C LEU A 275 -3.96 -24.96 -4.16
N ILE A 276 -2.87 -25.28 -3.46
CA ILE A 276 -2.66 -24.80 -2.08
C ILE A 276 -2.56 -23.26 -2.08
N GLY A 277 -1.82 -22.69 -3.05
CA GLY A 277 -1.66 -21.24 -3.17
C GLY A 277 -2.97 -20.53 -3.52
N PHE A 278 -3.76 -21.09 -4.43
CA PHE A 278 -5.05 -20.51 -4.82
C PHE A 278 -6.04 -20.49 -3.65
N PHE A 279 -6.28 -21.65 -3.01
CA PHE A 279 -7.22 -21.70 -1.89
C PHE A 279 -6.71 -20.92 -0.67
N GLY A 280 -5.43 -21.09 -0.32
CA GLY A 280 -4.82 -20.36 0.78
C GLY A 280 -4.80 -18.85 0.55
N GLY A 281 -4.41 -18.43 -0.65
CA GLY A 281 -4.37 -17.02 -1.04
C GLY A 281 -5.75 -16.38 -1.11
N SER A 282 -6.74 -17.09 -1.68
CA SER A 282 -8.12 -16.59 -1.78
C SER A 282 -8.83 -16.43 -0.42
N ILE A 283 -8.29 -17.03 0.63
CA ILE A 283 -8.79 -16.83 2.00
C ILE A 283 -7.94 -15.78 2.74
N LEU A 284 -6.62 -15.94 2.68
CA LEU A 284 -5.69 -15.13 3.48
C LEU A 284 -5.66 -13.67 3.05
N PHE A 285 -5.50 -13.39 1.73
CA PHE A 285 -5.35 -12.02 1.25
C PHE A 285 -6.63 -11.19 1.43
N PRO A 286 -7.82 -11.67 1.02
CA PRO A 286 -9.04 -10.92 1.25
C PRO A 286 -9.30 -10.68 2.74
N TYR A 287 -8.97 -11.64 3.60
CA TYR A 287 -9.11 -11.47 5.05
C TYR A 287 -8.22 -10.35 5.60
N VAL A 288 -6.95 -10.30 5.19
CA VAL A 288 -6.02 -9.26 5.65
C VAL A 288 -6.42 -7.88 5.11
N ILE A 289 -6.79 -7.81 3.83
CA ILE A 289 -7.26 -6.57 3.21
C ILE A 289 -8.57 -6.08 3.86
N TRP A 290 -9.52 -7.00 4.11
CA TRP A 290 -10.75 -6.67 4.81
C TRP A 290 -10.48 -6.11 6.22
N GLN A 291 -9.54 -6.70 6.96
CA GLN A 291 -9.14 -6.19 8.27
C GLN A 291 -8.53 -4.78 8.20
N ALA A 292 -7.75 -4.51 7.18
CA ALA A 292 -7.19 -3.18 6.94
C ALA A 292 -8.29 -2.16 6.67
N TYR A 293 -9.22 -2.49 5.79
CA TYR A 293 -10.32 -1.60 5.41
C TYR A 293 -11.41 -1.46 6.47
N ALA A 294 -11.63 -2.48 7.31
CA ALA A 294 -12.58 -2.40 8.42
C ALA A 294 -12.18 -1.36 9.49
N ILE A 295 -10.93 -0.90 9.47
CA ILE A 295 -10.46 0.21 10.33
C ILE A 295 -11.06 1.54 9.85
N MET A 296 -11.18 1.73 8.53
CA MET A 296 -11.59 3.01 7.92
C MET A 296 -13.07 3.02 7.52
N TYR A 297 -13.52 1.92 6.93
CA TYR A 297 -14.87 1.81 6.39
C TYR A 297 -15.71 0.90 7.25
N ARG A 298 -16.97 1.26 7.45
CA ARG A 298 -17.96 0.36 8.07
C ARG A 298 -18.34 -0.74 7.09
N MET A 299 -17.52 -1.79 7.05
CA MET A 299 -17.74 -2.92 6.16
C MET A 299 -18.63 -3.97 6.81
N GLY A 300 -19.51 -4.57 5.99
CA GLY A 300 -20.25 -5.79 6.37
C GLY A 300 -19.33 -7.00 6.53
N GLY A 301 -19.89 -8.16 6.81
CA GLY A 301 -19.13 -9.40 6.90
C GLY A 301 -18.42 -9.74 5.59
N ILE A 302 -17.23 -10.33 5.69
CA ILE A 302 -16.44 -10.74 4.53
C ILE A 302 -17.14 -11.87 3.77
N CYS A 303 -17.26 -11.72 2.45
CA CYS A 303 -17.68 -12.77 1.55
C CYS A 303 -16.46 -13.29 0.78
N PHE A 304 -16.12 -14.56 0.95
CA PHE A 304 -15.05 -15.19 0.18
C PHE A 304 -15.57 -15.61 -1.20
N VAL A 305 -15.07 -14.95 -2.23
CA VAL A 305 -15.41 -15.30 -3.63
C VAL A 305 -14.24 -16.02 -4.25
N PHE A 306 -14.50 -17.25 -4.73
CA PHE A 306 -13.49 -18.02 -5.47
C PHE A 306 -13.71 -17.81 -6.97
N ASP A 307 -12.89 -16.97 -7.59
CA ASP A 307 -12.94 -16.78 -9.03
C ASP A 307 -12.24 -17.94 -9.75
N LEU A 308 -13.05 -18.86 -10.29
CA LEU A 308 -12.56 -20.01 -11.02
C LEU A 308 -11.79 -19.65 -12.29
N ARG A 309 -12.09 -18.49 -12.91
CA ARG A 309 -11.37 -18.03 -14.10
C ARG A 309 -9.94 -17.66 -13.75
N LEU A 310 -9.76 -16.86 -12.68
CA LEU A 310 -8.44 -16.51 -12.16
C LEU A 310 -7.68 -17.77 -11.69
N GLY A 311 -8.38 -18.71 -11.04
CA GLY A 311 -7.81 -19.99 -10.65
C GLY A 311 -7.28 -20.79 -11.83
N LEU A 312 -8.04 -20.89 -12.93
CA LEU A 312 -7.63 -21.58 -14.15
C LEU A 312 -6.48 -20.87 -14.87
N VAL A 313 -6.51 -19.54 -14.95
CA VAL A 313 -5.41 -18.74 -15.53
C VAL A 313 -4.13 -18.93 -14.73
N SER A 314 -4.20 -18.87 -13.39
CA SER A 314 -3.06 -19.09 -12.50
C SER A 314 -2.51 -20.50 -12.61
N LEU A 315 -3.39 -21.52 -12.71
CA LEU A 315 -2.99 -22.91 -12.94
C LEU A 315 -2.29 -23.07 -14.30
N ALA A 316 -2.85 -22.49 -15.36
CA ALA A 316 -2.26 -22.54 -16.69
C ALA A 316 -0.89 -21.84 -16.72
N ALA A 317 -0.77 -20.67 -16.13
CA ALA A 317 0.50 -19.93 -16.03
C ALA A 317 1.54 -20.72 -15.21
N SER A 318 1.16 -21.28 -14.07
CA SER A 318 2.03 -22.10 -13.22
C SER A 318 2.51 -23.37 -13.93
N MET A 319 1.60 -24.06 -14.62
CA MET A 319 1.93 -25.24 -15.42
C MET A 319 2.85 -24.88 -16.57
N LEU A 320 2.57 -23.80 -17.30
CA LEU A 320 3.39 -23.34 -18.41
C LEU A 320 4.79 -22.94 -17.95
N CYS A 321 4.90 -22.21 -16.85
CA CYS A 321 6.20 -21.86 -16.25
C CYS A 321 6.97 -23.13 -15.82
N SER A 322 6.34 -24.06 -15.11
CA SER A 322 7.02 -25.24 -14.56
C SER A 322 7.32 -26.29 -15.63
N MET A 323 6.31 -26.72 -16.37
CA MET A 323 6.49 -27.75 -17.40
C MET A 323 7.24 -27.24 -18.62
N GLY A 324 7.02 -25.97 -19.03
CA GLY A 324 7.74 -25.34 -20.13
C GLY A 324 9.24 -25.24 -19.86
N THR A 325 9.60 -24.77 -18.67
CA THR A 325 11.02 -24.70 -18.24
C THR A 325 11.64 -26.09 -18.13
N THR A 326 10.90 -27.06 -17.59
CA THR A 326 11.34 -28.47 -17.48
C THR A 326 11.55 -29.07 -18.85
N TYR A 327 10.63 -28.84 -19.78
CA TYR A 327 10.75 -29.31 -21.16
C TYR A 327 12.03 -28.77 -21.82
N LEU A 328 12.28 -27.48 -21.73
CA LEU A 328 13.49 -26.84 -22.29
C LEU A 328 14.77 -27.41 -21.66
N SER A 329 14.78 -27.60 -20.33
CA SER A 329 15.91 -28.15 -19.59
C SER A 329 16.22 -29.61 -19.99
N CYS A 330 15.19 -30.45 -20.05
CA CYS A 330 15.32 -31.86 -20.42
C CYS A 330 15.71 -32.04 -21.88
N ARG A 331 15.10 -31.27 -22.79
CA ARG A 331 15.36 -31.35 -24.22
C ARG A 331 16.85 -31.15 -24.53
N TYR A 332 17.48 -30.19 -23.87
CA TYR A 332 18.91 -29.88 -24.09
C TYR A 332 19.83 -31.08 -23.74
N GLU A 333 19.59 -31.80 -22.64
CA GLU A 333 20.39 -32.99 -22.29
C GLU A 333 19.96 -34.23 -23.10
N LEU A 334 18.67 -34.39 -23.38
CA LEU A 334 18.18 -35.55 -24.19
C LEU A 334 18.64 -35.54 -25.65
N MET A 335 19.02 -34.38 -26.19
CA MET A 335 19.64 -34.33 -27.55
C MET A 335 21.03 -34.97 -27.57
N SER A 336 21.66 -35.20 -26.43
CA SER A 336 22.99 -35.82 -26.33
C SER A 336 22.91 -37.35 -26.54
N VAL A 337 23.93 -37.94 -27.15
CA VAL A 337 24.01 -39.39 -27.34
C VAL A 337 24.23 -40.13 -25.99
N PRO A 338 23.71 -41.36 -25.82
CA PRO A 338 23.82 -42.10 -24.55
C PRO A 338 25.25 -42.22 -24.02
N ALA A 339 26.22 -42.48 -24.87
CA ALA A 339 27.63 -42.60 -24.50
C ALA A 339 28.21 -41.31 -23.90
N GLN A 340 27.73 -40.13 -24.32
CA GLN A 340 28.14 -38.85 -23.74
C GLN A 340 27.44 -38.54 -22.41
N LEU A 341 26.21 -39.05 -22.24
CA LEU A 341 25.44 -38.88 -21.02
C LEU A 341 26.03 -39.72 -19.88
N MET A 342 26.55 -40.90 -20.19
CA MET A 342 27.16 -41.81 -19.19
C MET A 342 28.58 -41.41 -18.80
N ARG A 343 29.24 -40.52 -19.56
CA ARG A 343 30.58 -40.03 -19.22
C ARG A 343 30.50 -38.81 -18.31
N PRO A 344 31.36 -38.70 -17.28
CA PRO A 344 31.48 -37.48 -16.46
C PRO A 344 31.82 -36.27 -17.37
N LYS A 345 31.20 -35.12 -17.14
CA LYS A 345 31.57 -33.89 -17.87
C LYS A 345 33.00 -33.51 -17.53
N ALA A 346 33.85 -33.35 -18.57
CA ALA A 346 35.20 -32.88 -18.40
C ALA A 346 35.25 -31.51 -17.71
N PRO A 347 36.17 -31.28 -16.74
CA PRO A 347 36.32 -29.98 -16.10
C PRO A 347 36.62 -28.90 -17.16
N LYS A 348 35.90 -27.77 -17.09
CA LYS A 348 36.18 -26.65 -17.98
C LYS A 348 37.55 -26.05 -17.68
N ALA A 349 38.38 -25.87 -18.73
CA ALA A 349 39.66 -25.19 -18.57
C ALA A 349 39.49 -23.77 -18.04
N GLY A 350 40.33 -23.38 -17.10
CA GLY A 350 40.31 -22.04 -16.50
C GLY A 350 40.73 -20.98 -17.52
N LYS A 351 39.83 -20.02 -17.81
CA LYS A 351 40.13 -18.82 -18.60
C LYS A 351 40.35 -17.64 -17.65
N ARG A 352 41.21 -16.72 -18.03
CA ARG A 352 41.38 -15.44 -17.29
C ARG A 352 40.03 -14.70 -17.18
N ILE A 353 39.73 -14.23 -15.99
CA ILE A 353 38.50 -13.48 -15.72
C ILE A 353 38.69 -11.99 -15.98
N LEU A 354 37.60 -11.28 -16.26
CA LEU A 354 37.63 -9.87 -16.63
C LEU A 354 38.17 -8.97 -15.50
N LEU A 355 37.89 -9.37 -14.24
CA LEU A 355 38.38 -8.63 -13.06
C LEU A 355 39.91 -8.71 -12.89
N GLU A 356 40.57 -9.78 -13.39
CA GLU A 356 42.02 -9.90 -13.41
C GLU A 356 42.71 -8.85 -14.31
N ARG A 357 41.95 -8.25 -15.25
CA ARG A 357 42.45 -7.18 -16.12
C ARG A 357 42.50 -5.84 -15.39
N ILE A 358 41.75 -5.66 -14.31
CA ILE A 358 41.73 -4.46 -13.48
C ILE A 358 42.74 -4.68 -12.34
N THR A 359 44.03 -4.47 -12.66
CA THR A 359 45.14 -4.79 -11.75
C THR A 359 45.10 -4.06 -10.42
N PHE A 360 44.56 -2.82 -10.39
CA PHE A 360 44.43 -2.04 -9.17
C PHE A 360 43.49 -2.72 -8.14
N VAL A 361 42.31 -3.09 -8.57
CA VAL A 361 41.33 -3.77 -7.69
C VAL A 361 41.81 -5.17 -7.33
N TRP A 362 42.38 -5.90 -8.30
CA TRP A 362 42.84 -7.24 -8.09
C TRP A 362 43.95 -7.34 -7.04
N ASN A 363 44.90 -6.40 -7.02
CA ASN A 363 46.02 -6.42 -6.08
C ASN A 363 45.59 -6.12 -4.63
N CYS A 364 44.56 -5.34 -4.42
CA CYS A 364 44.01 -5.05 -3.07
C CYS A 364 43.27 -6.22 -2.41
N LEU A 365 42.93 -7.28 -3.17
CA LEU A 365 42.18 -8.39 -2.66
C LEU A 365 43.08 -9.44 -1.98
N SER A 366 42.60 -10.00 -0.84
CA SER A 366 43.26 -11.13 -0.18
C SER A 366 43.25 -12.39 -1.07
N PHE A 367 44.18 -13.30 -0.85
CA PHE A 367 44.27 -14.57 -1.62
C PHE A 367 42.95 -15.35 -1.62
N LEU A 368 42.32 -15.50 -0.48
CA LEU A 368 41.07 -16.23 -0.34
C LEU A 368 39.91 -15.59 -1.14
N VAL A 369 39.84 -14.26 -1.15
CA VAL A 369 38.85 -13.52 -1.95
C VAL A 369 39.11 -13.67 -3.45
N LYS A 370 40.39 -13.63 -3.87
CA LYS A 370 40.81 -13.88 -5.27
C LYS A 370 40.38 -15.27 -5.74
N VAL A 371 40.56 -16.28 -4.90
CA VAL A 371 40.17 -17.67 -5.21
C VAL A 371 38.63 -17.78 -5.30
N SER A 372 37.90 -17.19 -4.35
CA SER A 372 36.42 -17.18 -4.38
C SER A 372 35.88 -16.51 -5.62
N ILE A 373 36.37 -15.32 -5.98
CA ILE A 373 35.94 -14.57 -7.16
C ILE A 373 36.26 -15.36 -8.44
N ARG A 374 37.45 -15.99 -8.53
CA ARG A 374 37.82 -16.81 -9.68
C ARG A 374 36.91 -18.02 -9.82
N ASN A 375 36.54 -18.66 -8.73
CA ASN A 375 35.63 -19.80 -8.70
C ASN A 375 34.23 -19.39 -9.14
N VAL A 376 33.71 -18.30 -8.61
CA VAL A 376 32.40 -17.77 -8.97
C VAL A 376 32.29 -17.44 -10.45
N LEU A 377 33.25 -16.68 -10.99
CA LEU A 377 33.22 -16.21 -12.38
C LEU A 377 33.64 -17.29 -13.40
N ARG A 378 34.22 -18.42 -12.93
CA ARG A 378 34.53 -19.58 -13.77
C ARG A 378 33.26 -20.20 -14.39
N TYR A 379 32.16 -20.24 -13.61
CA TYR A 379 30.87 -20.81 -14.01
C TYR A 379 29.87 -19.71 -14.33
N LYS A 380 30.08 -18.97 -15.44
CA LYS A 380 29.28 -17.80 -15.82
C LYS A 380 27.77 -18.02 -15.81
N LYS A 381 27.29 -19.16 -16.31
CA LYS A 381 25.83 -19.48 -16.30
C LYS A 381 25.28 -19.48 -14.88
N ARG A 382 25.99 -20.13 -13.96
CA ARG A 382 25.62 -20.21 -12.55
C ARG A 382 25.69 -18.84 -11.88
N PHE A 383 26.78 -18.11 -12.12
CA PHE A 383 26.95 -16.73 -11.63
C PHE A 383 25.76 -15.84 -12.05
N CYS A 384 25.48 -15.77 -13.36
CA CYS A 384 24.35 -14.97 -13.88
C CYS A 384 23.01 -15.42 -13.26
N MET A 385 22.78 -16.73 -13.15
CA MET A 385 21.57 -17.29 -12.61
C MET A 385 21.36 -16.90 -11.13
N MET A 386 22.44 -16.97 -10.31
CA MET A 386 22.38 -16.56 -8.91
C MET A 386 22.20 -15.05 -8.76
N VAL A 387 22.91 -14.27 -9.53
CA VAL A 387 22.79 -12.80 -9.50
C VAL A 387 21.39 -12.38 -9.94
N VAL A 388 20.85 -12.94 -11.02
CA VAL A 388 19.48 -12.65 -11.50
C VAL A 388 18.43 -13.06 -10.45
N GLY A 389 18.59 -14.24 -9.83
CA GLY A 389 17.67 -14.69 -8.78
C GLY A 389 17.67 -13.78 -7.56
N ILE A 390 18.84 -13.44 -7.06
CA ILE A 390 18.99 -12.55 -5.90
C ILE A 390 18.52 -11.13 -6.25
N SER A 391 18.91 -10.61 -7.43
CA SER A 391 18.49 -9.27 -7.86
C SER A 391 16.98 -9.15 -8.04
N GLY A 392 16.34 -10.19 -8.58
CA GLY A 392 14.87 -10.23 -8.71
C GLY A 392 14.18 -10.16 -7.35
N CYS A 393 14.66 -10.94 -6.37
CA CYS A 393 14.11 -10.91 -5.01
C CYS A 393 14.33 -9.56 -4.31
N THR A 394 15.55 -9.01 -4.42
CA THR A 394 15.85 -7.69 -3.85
C THR A 394 15.03 -6.60 -4.53
N ALA A 395 14.83 -6.71 -5.86
CA ALA A 395 14.02 -5.77 -6.61
C ALA A 395 12.55 -5.77 -6.14
N LEU A 396 11.98 -6.94 -5.87
CA LEU A 396 10.62 -7.04 -5.32
C LEU A 396 10.52 -6.41 -3.91
N LEU A 397 11.54 -6.58 -3.07
CA LEU A 397 11.59 -5.91 -1.76
C LEU A 397 11.68 -4.39 -1.89
N VAL A 398 12.58 -3.90 -2.76
CA VAL A 398 12.71 -2.46 -3.04
C VAL A 398 11.39 -1.89 -3.57
N THR A 399 10.73 -2.60 -4.47
CA THR A 399 9.44 -2.18 -5.02
C THR A 399 8.36 -2.15 -3.93
N GLY A 400 8.31 -3.16 -3.06
CA GLY A 400 7.35 -3.18 -1.95
C GLY A 400 7.54 -1.99 -0.99
N PHE A 401 8.78 -1.74 -0.55
CA PHE A 401 9.08 -0.56 0.27
C PHE A 401 8.89 0.74 -0.49
N GLY A 402 9.26 0.79 -1.78
CA GLY A 402 9.09 1.96 -2.62
C GLY A 402 7.62 2.35 -2.83
N VAL A 403 6.72 1.37 -3.01
CA VAL A 403 5.27 1.62 -3.05
C VAL A 403 4.80 2.23 -1.74
N LYS A 404 5.27 1.70 -0.60
CA LYS A 404 4.99 2.30 0.71
C LYS A 404 5.45 3.76 0.78
N ASP A 405 6.70 4.03 0.40
CA ASP A 405 7.27 5.37 0.45
C ASP A 405 6.48 6.34 -0.44
N SER A 406 6.14 5.91 -1.66
CA SER A 406 5.37 6.72 -2.60
C SER A 406 3.99 7.07 -2.09
N ILE A 407 3.32 6.14 -1.39
CA ILE A 407 1.99 6.36 -0.81
C ILE A 407 2.09 7.25 0.44
N ALA A 408 2.99 6.92 1.37
CA ALA A 408 3.12 7.64 2.62
C ALA A 408 3.62 9.09 2.47
N ASN A 409 4.29 9.41 1.37
CA ASN A 409 4.89 10.72 1.17
C ASN A 409 3.96 11.74 0.49
N ILE A 410 2.79 11.30 0.00
CA ILE A 410 1.84 12.16 -0.73
C ILE A 410 1.38 13.33 0.13
N ALA A 411 0.89 13.04 1.33
CA ALA A 411 0.33 14.04 2.22
C ALA A 411 1.39 15.07 2.64
N GLY A 412 2.58 14.60 3.02
CA GLY A 412 3.68 15.49 3.39
C GLY A 412 4.17 16.37 2.25
N GLN A 413 4.14 15.88 1.02
CA GLN A 413 4.52 16.69 -0.16
C GLN A 413 3.41 17.67 -0.54
N GLN A 414 2.15 17.26 -0.56
CA GLN A 414 1.05 18.15 -0.90
C GLN A 414 0.88 19.26 0.13
N PHE A 415 0.74 18.90 1.40
CA PHE A 415 0.40 19.84 2.49
C PHE A 415 1.63 20.43 3.19
N GLY A 416 2.84 20.06 2.81
CA GLY A 416 4.07 20.59 3.36
C GLY A 416 4.98 21.27 2.35
N SER A 417 4.99 20.81 1.08
CA SER A 417 5.85 21.37 0.03
C SER A 417 5.10 22.22 -0.97
N VAL A 418 3.90 21.78 -1.40
CA VAL A 418 3.11 22.51 -2.40
C VAL A 418 2.22 23.56 -1.72
N GLN A 419 1.44 23.13 -0.71
CA GLN A 419 0.60 24.02 0.09
C GLN A 419 1.32 24.39 1.38
N THR A 420 1.92 25.56 1.41
CA THR A 420 2.77 26.02 2.51
C THR A 420 2.02 26.82 3.57
N TYR A 421 0.73 27.08 3.36
CA TYR A 421 -0.12 27.71 4.37
C TYR A 421 -0.51 26.77 5.50
N GLY A 422 -0.72 27.29 6.69
CA GLY A 422 -1.13 26.49 7.84
C GLY A 422 -2.64 26.31 7.99
N MET A 423 -3.44 27.29 7.53
CA MET A 423 -4.90 27.26 7.56
C MET A 423 -5.50 27.79 6.27
N SER A 424 -6.62 27.20 5.86
CA SER A 424 -7.51 27.77 4.84
C SER A 424 -8.86 28.09 5.47
N LEU A 425 -9.42 29.22 5.11
CA LEU A 425 -10.72 29.72 5.58
C LEU A 425 -11.60 29.98 4.36
N LEU A 426 -12.83 29.55 4.43
CA LEU A 426 -13.85 29.87 3.44
C LEU A 426 -14.82 30.90 4.03
N MET A 427 -15.03 31.99 3.31
CA MET A 427 -15.96 33.02 3.72
C MET A 427 -17.41 32.65 3.33
N GLN A 428 -18.37 33.23 4.04
CA GLN A 428 -19.79 33.11 3.72
C GLN A 428 -20.07 33.63 2.31
N GLU A 429 -21.13 33.15 1.67
CA GLU A 429 -21.48 33.55 0.31
C GLU A 429 -21.91 35.02 0.22
N ASN A 430 -22.62 35.50 1.22
CA ASN A 430 -23.16 36.84 1.29
C ASN A 430 -22.46 37.72 2.34
N TYR A 431 -21.12 37.54 2.49
CA TYR A 431 -20.38 38.39 3.43
C TYR A 431 -20.37 39.86 3.01
N SER A 432 -20.44 40.76 3.96
CA SER A 432 -20.32 42.19 3.75
C SER A 432 -18.87 42.68 3.72
N GLN A 433 -18.59 43.80 3.07
CA GLN A 433 -17.26 44.41 3.12
C GLN A 433 -16.78 44.73 4.55
N GLY A 434 -17.70 45.10 5.44
CA GLY A 434 -17.37 45.37 6.85
C GLY A 434 -16.93 44.12 7.60
N GLU A 435 -17.58 42.99 7.39
CA GLU A 435 -17.22 41.69 7.97
C GLU A 435 -15.86 41.20 7.45
N TRP A 436 -15.57 41.46 6.17
CA TRP A 436 -14.23 41.21 5.66
C TRP A 436 -13.16 42.06 6.32
N GLU A 437 -13.42 43.37 6.52
CA GLU A 437 -12.48 44.28 7.16
C GLU A 437 -12.21 43.85 8.63
N GLU A 438 -13.23 43.40 9.35
CA GLU A 438 -13.11 42.85 10.70
C GLU A 438 -12.21 41.62 10.74
N LEU A 439 -12.42 40.67 9.82
CA LEU A 439 -11.57 39.49 9.69
C LEU A 439 -10.13 39.86 9.35
N ALA A 440 -9.94 40.76 8.38
CA ALA A 440 -8.63 41.20 7.96
C ALA A 440 -7.85 41.93 9.04
N ASP A 441 -8.54 42.80 9.84
CA ASP A 441 -7.95 43.49 10.96
C ASP A 441 -7.58 42.51 12.07
N TYR A 442 -8.47 41.55 12.38
CA TYR A 442 -8.17 40.48 13.33
C TYR A 442 -6.90 39.71 12.95
N LEU A 443 -6.76 39.31 11.68
CA LEU A 443 -5.56 38.59 11.19
C LEU A 443 -4.30 39.48 11.30
N ARG A 444 -4.40 40.76 11.02
CA ARG A 444 -3.28 41.71 11.17
C ARG A 444 -2.88 41.92 12.64
N GLU A 445 -3.86 42.05 13.55
CA GLU A 445 -3.59 42.16 14.99
C GLU A 445 -2.90 40.94 15.57
N GLU A 446 -3.27 39.74 15.10
CA GLU A 446 -2.59 38.50 15.46
C GLU A 446 -1.25 38.31 14.71
N GLY A 447 -0.85 39.28 13.87
CA GLY A 447 0.40 39.28 13.12
C GLY A 447 0.46 38.19 12.06
N ARG A 448 -0.67 37.80 11.46
CA ARG A 448 -0.78 36.71 10.48
C ARG A 448 -0.73 37.25 9.04
N GLY A 449 0.16 36.64 8.25
CA GLY A 449 0.11 36.83 6.80
C GLY A 449 -1.07 36.06 6.21
N TYR A 450 -1.75 36.66 5.26
CA TYR A 450 -2.82 36.01 4.53
C TYR A 450 -2.84 36.45 3.06
N THR A 451 -3.45 35.62 2.22
CA THR A 451 -3.81 35.94 0.84
C THR A 451 -5.19 35.39 0.51
N ARG A 452 -5.87 36.02 -0.43
CA ARG A 452 -7.20 35.58 -0.90
C ARG A 452 -7.11 34.93 -2.26
N ALA A 453 -7.99 33.98 -2.51
CA ALA A 453 -8.17 33.39 -3.82
C ALA A 453 -9.64 33.00 -4.05
N SER A 454 -9.99 32.85 -5.31
CA SER A 454 -11.22 32.17 -5.72
C SER A 454 -10.87 30.73 -6.04
N GLU A 455 -11.57 29.79 -5.44
CA GLU A 455 -11.50 28.37 -5.80
C GLU A 455 -12.83 27.94 -6.40
N ARG A 456 -12.78 27.39 -7.63
CA ARG A 456 -13.98 26.91 -8.31
C ARG A 456 -13.70 25.56 -8.96
N SER A 457 -14.68 24.66 -8.93
CA SER A 457 -14.64 23.45 -9.72
C SER A 457 -15.14 23.76 -11.14
N MET A 458 -14.36 23.43 -12.14
CA MET A 458 -14.74 23.57 -13.55
C MET A 458 -14.44 22.27 -14.29
N ASP A 459 -15.22 21.98 -15.30
CA ASP A 459 -15.01 20.84 -16.18
C ASP A 459 -14.10 21.22 -17.35
N LEU A 460 -12.97 20.51 -17.46
CA LEU A 460 -12.05 20.67 -18.58
C LEU A 460 -12.45 19.75 -19.73
N ASP A 461 -12.65 20.34 -20.90
CA ASP A 461 -13.01 19.66 -22.14
C ASP A 461 -11.81 18.88 -22.69
N LEU A 462 -11.96 17.57 -22.89
CA LEU A 462 -10.94 16.70 -23.43
C LEU A 462 -11.14 16.47 -24.95
N ALA A 463 -10.06 16.13 -25.62
CA ALA A 463 -10.07 15.88 -27.06
C ALA A 463 -10.96 14.68 -27.48
N ASP A 464 -11.29 13.78 -26.56
CA ASP A 464 -12.20 12.63 -26.77
C ASP A 464 -13.68 12.98 -26.53
N GLY A 465 -14.00 14.23 -26.25
CA GLY A 465 -15.36 14.73 -25.99
C GLY A 465 -15.89 14.44 -24.58
N LYS A 466 -15.03 14.00 -23.67
CA LYS A 466 -15.35 13.87 -22.24
C LYS A 466 -14.91 15.12 -21.49
N THR A 467 -15.50 15.33 -20.33
CA THR A 467 -15.09 16.36 -19.39
C THR A 467 -14.44 15.74 -18.15
N LYS A 468 -13.54 16.47 -17.52
CA LYS A 468 -12.91 16.09 -16.25
C LYS A 468 -12.88 17.30 -15.32
N PRO A 469 -13.26 17.11 -14.03
CA PRO A 469 -13.25 18.20 -13.08
C PRO A 469 -11.82 18.61 -12.72
N VAL A 470 -11.62 19.94 -12.67
CA VAL A 470 -10.37 20.59 -12.28
C VAL A 470 -10.70 21.74 -11.34
N THR A 471 -9.99 21.87 -10.24
CA THR A 471 -10.12 23.01 -9.32
C THR A 471 -9.32 24.18 -9.87
N VAL A 472 -10.02 25.23 -10.24
CA VAL A 472 -9.44 26.47 -10.73
C VAL A 472 -9.14 27.38 -9.55
N VAL A 473 -7.89 27.81 -9.40
CA VAL A 473 -7.43 28.71 -8.33
C VAL A 473 -7.02 30.05 -8.94
N ILE A 474 -7.67 31.11 -8.47
CA ILE A 474 -7.46 32.48 -8.96
C ILE A 474 -7.09 33.35 -7.77
N PRO A 475 -5.80 33.65 -7.53
CA PRO A 475 -5.39 34.53 -6.45
C PRO A 475 -5.77 35.99 -6.71
N GLU A 476 -6.15 36.70 -5.65
CA GLU A 476 -6.35 38.14 -5.69
C GLU A 476 -5.01 38.89 -5.88
N ASP A 477 -3.96 38.42 -5.18
CA ASP A 477 -2.60 38.98 -5.27
C ASP A 477 -1.60 37.90 -5.71
N THR A 478 -1.22 37.92 -6.97
CA THR A 478 -0.28 36.98 -7.56
C THR A 478 1.13 37.11 -6.98
N ALA A 479 1.51 38.29 -6.47
CA ALA A 479 2.87 38.51 -5.93
C ALA A 479 3.06 37.84 -4.57
N ARG A 480 2.00 37.71 -3.78
CA ARG A 480 2.03 37.06 -2.46
C ARG A 480 1.65 35.59 -2.51
N PHE A 481 1.02 35.15 -3.58
CA PHE A 481 0.51 33.78 -3.69
C PHE A 481 1.61 32.74 -3.52
N GLY A 482 2.84 33.02 -4.02
CA GLY A 482 3.99 32.15 -3.86
C GLY A 482 4.46 31.90 -2.42
N ASP A 483 4.01 32.72 -1.44
CA ASP A 483 4.30 32.49 -0.02
C ASP A 483 3.40 31.40 0.59
N TYR A 484 2.31 31.02 -0.11
CA TYR A 484 1.29 30.06 0.35
C TYR A 484 1.18 28.82 -0.56
N TRP A 485 1.59 28.93 -1.84
CA TRP A 485 1.56 27.87 -2.81
C TRP A 485 2.89 27.87 -3.58
N ASP A 486 3.69 26.81 -3.40
CA ASP A 486 4.94 26.64 -4.14
C ASP A 486 4.67 25.90 -5.45
N LEU A 487 4.59 26.67 -6.55
CA LEU A 487 4.37 26.14 -7.90
C LEU A 487 5.73 25.79 -8.53
N HIS A 488 6.06 24.52 -8.59
CA HIS A 488 7.30 24.02 -9.17
C HIS A 488 7.04 22.83 -10.11
N THR A 489 8.02 22.57 -10.96
CA THR A 489 8.02 21.41 -11.87
C THR A 489 8.37 20.12 -11.11
N GLU A 490 8.18 18.94 -11.72
CA GLU A 490 8.66 17.65 -11.17
C GLU A 490 10.18 17.63 -10.89
N SER A 491 10.95 18.53 -11.48
CA SER A 491 12.41 18.71 -11.21
C SER A 491 12.71 19.66 -10.05
N GLY A 492 11.69 20.27 -9.46
CA GLY A 492 11.83 21.27 -8.38
C GLY A 492 12.19 22.67 -8.88
N GLU A 493 12.05 22.94 -10.18
CA GLU A 493 12.25 24.29 -10.72
C GLU A 493 10.99 25.13 -10.52
N PRO A 494 11.07 26.37 -9.98
CA PRO A 494 9.90 27.21 -9.75
C PRO A 494 9.27 27.63 -11.09
N ILE A 495 7.95 27.58 -11.17
CA ILE A 495 7.21 28.01 -12.34
C ILE A 495 6.74 29.45 -12.11
N PRO A 496 7.07 30.40 -13.00
CA PRO A 496 6.57 31.77 -12.89
C PRO A 496 5.05 31.79 -13.04
N PHE A 497 4.36 32.62 -12.22
CA PHE A 497 2.91 32.72 -12.26
C PHE A 497 2.44 33.15 -13.67
N PRO A 498 1.29 32.60 -14.19
CA PRO A 498 0.85 32.84 -15.55
C PRO A 498 0.45 34.32 -15.78
N LYS A 499 0.45 34.75 -17.03
CA LYS A 499 -0.05 36.04 -17.46
C LYS A 499 -1.48 35.90 -17.98
N GLN A 500 -2.09 37.02 -18.37
CA GLN A 500 -3.42 37.03 -18.95
C GLN A 500 -3.55 36.06 -20.15
N GLY A 501 -4.54 35.18 -20.10
CA GLY A 501 -4.80 34.15 -21.10
C GLY A 501 -3.92 32.89 -20.97
N GLU A 502 -3.08 32.86 -19.96
CA GLU A 502 -2.19 31.72 -19.66
C GLU A 502 -2.63 31.01 -18.39
N ALA A 503 -2.27 29.73 -18.26
CA ALA A 503 -2.54 28.93 -17.07
C ALA A 503 -1.42 27.93 -16.79
N ILE A 504 -1.32 27.50 -15.52
CA ILE A 504 -0.51 26.39 -15.06
C ILE A 504 -1.45 25.24 -14.71
N LEU A 505 -1.14 24.02 -15.15
CA LEU A 505 -1.96 22.83 -14.93
C LEU A 505 -1.18 21.78 -14.15
N THR A 506 -1.87 20.97 -13.36
CA THR A 506 -1.26 19.81 -12.68
C THR A 506 -0.57 18.87 -13.68
N ALA A 507 0.71 18.60 -13.48
CA ALA A 507 1.57 17.85 -14.40
C ALA A 507 1.06 16.44 -14.70
N GLU A 508 0.67 15.70 -13.66
CA GLU A 508 0.19 14.34 -13.83
C GLU A 508 -1.15 14.27 -14.57
N PHE A 509 -2.05 15.18 -14.25
CA PHE A 509 -3.31 15.30 -14.98
C PHE A 509 -3.07 15.61 -16.46
N ALA A 510 -2.21 16.58 -16.77
CA ALA A 510 -1.83 16.93 -18.13
C ALA A 510 -1.23 15.74 -18.89
N ARG A 511 -0.32 14.98 -18.25
CA ARG A 511 0.31 13.79 -18.82
C ARG A 511 -0.72 12.72 -19.19
N ARG A 512 -1.67 12.46 -18.29
CA ARG A 512 -2.73 11.45 -18.49
C ARG A 512 -3.68 11.83 -19.62
N GLN A 513 -3.99 13.12 -19.75
CA GLN A 513 -4.88 13.61 -20.80
C GLN A 513 -4.14 13.94 -22.11
N GLY A 514 -2.82 13.80 -22.13
CA GLY A 514 -1.98 14.10 -23.31
C GLY A 514 -1.81 15.58 -23.58
N ILE A 515 -2.08 16.45 -22.59
CA ILE A 515 -1.94 17.91 -22.66
C ILE A 515 -0.47 18.26 -22.43
N LYS A 516 0.07 19.18 -23.22
CA LYS A 516 1.47 19.64 -23.15
C LYS A 516 1.54 21.14 -22.95
N GLU A 517 2.71 21.58 -22.50
CA GLU A 517 3.02 23.03 -22.51
C GLU A 517 2.87 23.59 -23.92
N GLY A 518 2.15 24.71 -24.01
CA GLY A 518 1.80 25.36 -25.26
C GLY A 518 0.41 25.03 -25.81
N ASP A 519 -0.23 23.98 -25.32
CA ASP A 519 -1.59 23.60 -25.72
C ASP A 519 -2.62 24.57 -25.15
N THR A 520 -3.75 24.67 -25.85
CA THR A 520 -4.90 25.46 -25.41
C THR A 520 -5.99 24.53 -24.90
N VAL A 521 -6.51 24.83 -23.73
CA VAL A 521 -7.59 24.09 -23.06
C VAL A 521 -8.81 24.94 -22.89
N SER A 522 -9.99 24.34 -22.93
CA SER A 522 -11.28 24.97 -22.63
C SER A 522 -11.86 24.35 -21.37
N LEU A 523 -12.41 25.22 -20.51
CA LEU A 523 -13.12 24.82 -19.29
C LEU A 523 -14.50 25.45 -19.29
N SER A 524 -15.46 24.79 -18.65
CA SER A 524 -16.79 25.31 -18.40
C SER A 524 -17.26 24.92 -17.00
N ASP A 525 -18.10 25.76 -16.39
CA ASP A 525 -18.77 25.47 -15.13
C ASP A 525 -20.29 25.36 -15.31
N GLU A 526 -20.99 25.00 -14.24
CA GLU A 526 -22.46 24.88 -14.22
C GLU A 526 -23.16 26.20 -14.37
N ASP A 527 -22.54 27.32 -13.98
CA ASP A 527 -23.04 28.68 -14.12
C ASP A 527 -22.93 29.23 -15.57
N GLY A 528 -22.33 28.44 -16.47
CA GLY A 528 -22.14 28.80 -17.88
C GLY A 528 -20.90 29.65 -18.17
N ASN A 529 -20.02 29.85 -17.17
CA ASN A 529 -18.72 30.49 -17.39
C ASN A 529 -17.86 29.62 -18.28
N ARG A 530 -17.12 30.24 -19.19
CA ARG A 530 -16.19 29.52 -20.08
C ARG A 530 -14.82 30.16 -20.07
N LEU A 531 -13.79 29.33 -20.02
CA LEU A 531 -12.42 29.79 -20.07
C LEU A 531 -11.68 29.07 -21.19
N THR A 532 -10.92 29.82 -21.96
CA THR A 532 -9.99 29.28 -22.95
C THR A 532 -8.60 29.79 -22.60
N LEU A 533 -7.70 28.89 -22.24
CA LEU A 533 -6.41 29.24 -21.66
C LEU A 533 -5.29 28.42 -22.31
N ARG A 534 -4.12 29.05 -22.44
CA ARG A 534 -2.91 28.42 -22.91
C ARG A 534 -2.09 27.92 -21.73
N ILE A 535 -1.71 26.65 -21.72
CA ILE A 535 -0.88 26.06 -20.69
C ILE A 535 0.57 26.48 -20.90
N ILE A 536 1.17 27.16 -19.90
CA ILE A 536 2.57 27.62 -19.94
C ILE A 536 3.49 26.83 -19.05
N GLY A 537 2.94 26.05 -18.12
CA GLY A 537 3.73 25.25 -17.19
C GLY A 537 2.89 24.11 -16.61
N LEU A 538 3.58 23.07 -16.21
CA LEU A 538 3.00 21.90 -15.57
C LEU A 538 3.55 21.80 -14.14
N SER A 539 2.68 22.10 -13.15
CA SER A 539 3.03 22.11 -11.73
C SER A 539 2.88 20.74 -11.10
N GLU A 540 3.81 20.38 -10.24
CA GLU A 540 3.70 19.19 -9.40
C GLU A 540 2.60 19.38 -8.36
N ASN A 541 1.64 18.45 -8.34
CA ASN A 541 0.57 18.35 -7.36
C ASN A 541 0.23 16.87 -7.16
N TYR A 542 -0.04 16.50 -5.92
CA TYR A 542 -0.24 15.09 -5.53
C TYR A 542 -1.69 14.72 -5.23
N VAL A 543 -2.48 15.71 -4.80
CA VAL A 543 -3.89 15.52 -4.45
C VAL A 543 -4.71 16.56 -5.19
N TYR A 544 -5.76 16.13 -5.84
CA TYR A 544 -6.62 16.88 -6.74
C TYR A 544 -5.91 17.41 -7.99
N ASN A 545 -6.71 17.86 -8.95
CA ASN A 545 -6.23 18.46 -10.17
C ASN A 545 -6.47 19.98 -10.09
N TYR A 546 -5.40 20.75 -10.14
CA TYR A 546 -5.46 22.19 -10.05
C TYR A 546 -5.09 22.85 -11.37
N LEU A 547 -5.74 24.01 -11.61
CA LEU A 547 -5.39 24.91 -12.68
C LEU A 547 -5.28 26.32 -12.09
N TYR A 548 -4.14 26.97 -12.29
CA TYR A 548 -3.85 28.28 -11.74
C TYR A 548 -3.87 29.33 -12.86
N LEU A 549 -4.58 30.43 -12.64
CA LEU A 549 -4.67 31.54 -13.58
C LEU A 549 -4.78 32.89 -12.84
N THR A 550 -4.67 34.00 -13.56
CA THR A 550 -4.79 35.33 -13.00
C THR A 550 -6.25 35.83 -13.00
N ALA A 551 -6.57 36.74 -12.09
CA ALA A 551 -7.87 37.42 -12.08
C ALA A 551 -8.17 38.13 -13.39
N ASP A 552 -7.17 38.75 -14.03
CA ASP A 552 -7.32 39.40 -15.35
C ASP A 552 -7.75 38.41 -16.45
N SER A 553 -7.25 37.14 -16.36
CA SER A 553 -7.66 36.09 -17.32
C SER A 553 -9.11 35.69 -17.14
N TRP A 554 -9.59 35.65 -15.92
CA TRP A 554 -10.97 35.34 -15.58
C TRP A 554 -11.90 36.51 -16.04
N GLU A 555 -11.62 37.72 -15.58
CA GLU A 555 -12.44 38.90 -15.83
C GLU A 555 -12.55 39.21 -17.34
N SER A 556 -11.47 39.02 -18.09
CA SER A 556 -11.48 39.27 -19.54
C SER A 556 -12.41 38.34 -20.34
N GLN A 557 -12.75 37.17 -19.81
CA GLN A 557 -13.58 36.17 -20.50
C GLN A 557 -15.01 36.09 -19.94
N ASN A 558 -15.20 36.32 -18.64
CA ASN A 558 -16.49 36.22 -17.98
C ASN A 558 -17.11 37.58 -17.65
N GLY A 559 -16.35 38.68 -17.76
CA GLY A 559 -16.86 40.06 -17.59
C GLY A 559 -17.00 40.50 -16.12
N GLU A 560 -16.76 39.64 -15.16
CA GLU A 560 -16.87 39.91 -13.73
C GLU A 560 -15.58 39.46 -13.00
N ALA A 561 -15.23 40.17 -11.92
CA ALA A 561 -14.11 39.82 -11.09
C ALA A 561 -14.37 38.50 -10.37
N PRO A 562 -13.32 37.65 -10.15
CA PRO A 562 -13.50 36.40 -9.44
C PRO A 562 -13.88 36.64 -7.98
N ASP A 563 -14.83 35.86 -7.48
CA ASP A 563 -15.23 35.90 -6.06
C ASP A 563 -14.19 35.20 -5.19
N CYS A 564 -13.35 35.99 -4.51
CA CYS A 564 -12.23 35.52 -3.71
C CYS A 564 -12.66 35.22 -2.27
N ARG A 565 -13.34 34.10 -2.05
CA ARG A 565 -13.83 33.65 -0.73
C ARG A 565 -12.86 32.79 0.05
N SER A 566 -11.89 32.18 -0.60
CA SER A 566 -10.87 31.37 0.08
C SER A 566 -9.75 32.26 0.60
N VAL A 567 -9.42 32.13 1.89
CA VAL A 567 -8.34 32.89 2.55
C VAL A 567 -7.31 31.90 3.07
N TYR A 568 -6.08 31.99 2.57
CA TYR A 568 -4.96 31.20 3.07
C TYR A 568 -4.18 31.97 4.10
N ILE A 569 -3.91 31.35 5.24
CA ILE A 569 -3.33 31.98 6.42
C ILE A 569 -2.03 31.25 6.79
N ASN A 570 -0.96 32.03 6.99
CA ASN A 570 0.28 31.49 7.52
C ASN A 570 0.18 31.37 9.06
N THR A 571 0.39 30.14 9.55
CA THR A 571 0.34 29.82 11.00
C THR A 571 1.73 29.64 11.60
N GLU A 572 2.79 30.03 10.90
CA GLU A 572 4.16 29.92 11.41
C GLU A 572 4.32 30.58 12.79
N GLY A 573 4.79 29.83 13.79
CA GLY A 573 4.94 30.30 15.15
C GLY A 573 3.66 30.34 16.01
N VAL A 574 2.53 29.80 15.52
CA VAL A 574 1.32 29.60 16.33
C VAL A 574 1.53 28.40 17.25
N SER A 575 1.40 28.60 18.55
CA SER A 575 1.54 27.51 19.54
C SER A 575 0.30 26.61 19.64
N ASP A 576 -0.87 27.11 19.22
CA ASP A 576 -2.16 26.39 19.30
C ASP A 576 -3.09 26.86 18.16
N GLU A 577 -3.01 26.14 17.04
CA GLU A 577 -3.79 26.41 15.83
C GLU A 577 -5.29 26.23 16.05
N HIS A 578 -5.69 25.24 16.85
CA HIS A 578 -7.10 25.00 17.16
C HIS A 578 -7.73 26.15 17.98
N ARG A 579 -6.93 26.84 18.77
CA ARG A 579 -7.41 28.03 19.47
C ARG A 579 -7.64 29.19 18.53
N LEU A 580 -6.78 29.36 17.53
CA LEU A 580 -6.98 30.32 16.45
C LEU A 580 -8.23 29.98 15.64
N LEU A 581 -8.36 28.71 15.21
CA LEU A 581 -9.54 28.19 14.53
C LEU A 581 -10.83 28.50 15.29
N ALA A 582 -10.88 28.18 16.59
CA ALA A 582 -12.07 28.42 17.42
C ALA A 582 -12.47 29.92 17.57
N ARG A 583 -11.53 30.84 17.35
CA ARG A 583 -11.80 32.27 17.32
C ARG A 583 -12.28 32.72 15.95
N LEU A 584 -11.62 32.28 14.89
CA LEU A 584 -12.01 32.60 13.51
C LEU A 584 -13.43 32.12 13.19
N MET A 585 -13.81 30.95 13.66
CA MET A 585 -15.16 30.41 13.51
C MET A 585 -16.28 31.19 14.23
N LYS A 586 -15.93 32.20 15.01
CA LYS A 586 -16.92 33.08 15.68
C LYS A 586 -17.20 34.36 14.89
N LEU A 587 -16.43 34.63 13.87
CA LEU A 587 -16.62 35.79 12.99
C LEU A 587 -17.74 35.49 12.00
N ASP A 588 -18.64 36.41 11.80
CA ASP A 588 -19.82 36.23 10.95
C ASP A 588 -19.46 36.03 9.46
N ALA A 589 -18.32 36.59 9.05
CA ALA A 589 -17.80 36.40 7.68
C ALA A 589 -17.35 34.95 7.39
N VAL A 590 -17.14 34.10 8.41
CA VAL A 590 -16.48 32.81 8.26
C VAL A 590 -17.50 31.68 8.13
N SER A 591 -17.45 30.96 7.02
CA SER A 591 -18.23 29.74 6.80
C SER A 591 -17.56 28.50 7.37
N SER A 592 -16.27 28.32 7.07
CA SER A 592 -15.49 27.17 7.55
C SER A 592 -14.01 27.52 7.66
N VAL A 593 -13.31 26.82 8.55
CA VAL A 593 -11.86 26.91 8.69
C VAL A 593 -11.28 25.50 8.71
N THR A 594 -10.26 25.29 7.92
CA THR A 594 -9.54 24.01 7.83
C THR A 594 -8.10 24.21 8.24
N VAL A 595 -7.62 23.42 9.20
CA VAL A 595 -6.21 23.36 9.58
C VAL A 595 -5.50 22.38 8.66
N ASN A 596 -4.43 22.82 8.02
CA ASN A 596 -3.68 22.00 7.07
C ASN A 596 -3.07 20.77 7.73
N GLN A 597 -2.59 20.91 8.97
CA GLN A 597 -2.07 19.80 9.78
C GLN A 597 -3.13 18.71 10.05
N ASP A 598 -4.36 19.10 10.35
CA ASP A 598 -5.46 18.13 10.56
C ASP A 598 -5.78 17.36 9.29
N THR A 599 -5.70 18.04 8.15
CA THR A 599 -5.87 17.40 6.84
C THR A 599 -4.76 16.41 6.56
N LEU A 600 -3.52 16.78 6.85
CA LEU A 600 -2.35 15.90 6.76
C LEU A 600 -2.52 14.68 7.66
N ASP A 601 -2.89 14.86 8.92
CA ASP A 601 -3.08 13.76 9.87
C ASP A 601 -4.23 12.81 9.45
N ARG A 602 -5.29 13.35 8.85
CA ARG A 602 -6.38 12.53 8.27
C ARG A 602 -5.91 11.72 7.07
N PHE A 603 -5.15 12.34 6.17
CA PHE A 603 -4.56 11.63 5.02
C PHE A 603 -3.58 10.56 5.47
N ASP A 604 -2.71 10.84 6.43
CA ASP A 604 -1.78 9.86 7.00
C ASP A 604 -2.53 8.69 7.64
N SER A 605 -3.60 8.96 8.38
CA SER A 605 -4.45 7.92 8.96
C SER A 605 -5.12 7.07 7.87
N MET A 606 -5.59 7.70 6.80
CA MET A 606 -6.20 7.04 5.65
C MET A 606 -5.18 6.19 4.90
N MET A 607 -3.98 6.72 4.65
CA MET A 607 -2.92 5.99 3.96
C MET A 607 -2.34 4.85 4.80
N SER A 608 -2.40 4.92 6.13
CA SER A 608 -1.91 3.87 7.04
C SER A 608 -2.62 2.53 6.84
N SER A 609 -3.84 2.51 6.32
CA SER A 609 -4.55 1.27 5.98
C SER A 609 -3.86 0.50 4.85
N LEU A 610 -3.27 1.22 3.89
CA LEU A 610 -2.53 0.65 2.78
C LEU A 610 -1.21 0.00 3.22
N ASP A 611 -0.67 0.39 4.38
CA ASP A 611 0.52 -0.23 4.97
C ASP A 611 0.37 -1.74 5.17
N TYR A 612 -0.84 -2.20 5.52
CA TYR A 612 -1.10 -3.64 5.68
C TYR A 612 -1.00 -4.39 4.35
N ILE A 613 -1.46 -3.79 3.27
CA ILE A 613 -1.39 -4.37 1.92
C ILE A 613 0.06 -4.48 1.48
N VAL A 614 0.82 -3.39 1.67
CA VAL A 614 2.25 -3.36 1.36
C VAL A 614 3.02 -4.34 2.23
N LEU A 615 2.69 -4.46 3.51
CA LEU A 615 3.29 -5.44 4.42
C LEU A 615 3.11 -6.87 3.89
N VAL A 616 1.92 -7.21 3.40
CA VAL A 616 1.65 -8.51 2.78
C VAL A 616 2.56 -8.75 1.58
N ILE A 617 2.72 -7.74 0.72
CA ILE A 617 3.60 -7.82 -0.46
C ILE A 617 5.05 -8.06 -0.03
N ILE A 618 5.53 -7.34 0.98
CA ILE A 618 6.89 -7.49 1.53
C ILE A 618 7.08 -8.89 2.12
N ILE A 619 6.08 -9.42 2.85
CA ILE A 619 6.14 -10.78 3.40
C ILE A 619 6.18 -11.82 2.27
N CYS A 620 5.37 -11.66 1.23
CA CYS A 620 5.38 -12.56 0.06
C CYS A 620 6.71 -12.50 -0.68
N ALA A 621 7.22 -11.30 -0.95
CA ALA A 621 8.52 -11.09 -1.59
C ALA A 621 9.66 -11.66 -0.75
N GLY A 622 9.63 -11.43 0.57
CA GLY A 622 10.59 -11.96 1.52
C GLY A 622 10.58 -13.49 1.60
N SER A 623 9.39 -14.09 1.62
CA SER A 623 9.24 -15.55 1.59
C SER A 623 9.79 -16.16 0.31
N LEU A 624 9.51 -15.52 -0.83
CA LEU A 624 10.07 -15.93 -2.12
C LEU A 624 11.59 -15.77 -2.14
N ALA A 625 12.12 -14.65 -1.64
CA ALA A 625 13.56 -14.41 -1.52
C ALA A 625 14.26 -15.49 -0.70
N PHE A 626 13.67 -15.85 0.44
CA PHE A 626 14.18 -16.94 1.29
C PHE A 626 14.25 -18.27 0.53
N ILE A 627 13.19 -18.65 -0.16
CA ILE A 627 13.12 -19.92 -0.91
C ILE A 627 14.15 -19.92 -2.05
N VAL A 628 14.26 -18.80 -2.78
CA VAL A 628 15.24 -18.66 -3.87
C VAL A 628 16.67 -18.80 -3.36
N LEU A 629 17.01 -18.04 -2.30
CA LEU A 629 18.34 -18.10 -1.68
C LEU A 629 18.64 -19.49 -1.13
N TYR A 630 17.67 -20.14 -0.48
CA TYR A 630 17.80 -21.50 0.00
C TYR A 630 18.12 -22.48 -1.14
N ASN A 631 17.35 -22.40 -2.22
CA ASN A 631 17.55 -23.27 -3.39
C ASN A 631 18.91 -23.03 -4.04
N LEU A 632 19.28 -21.78 -4.26
CA LEU A 632 20.58 -21.42 -4.85
C LEU A 632 21.77 -21.85 -3.99
N THR A 633 21.69 -21.65 -2.68
CA THR A 633 22.72 -22.09 -1.73
C THR A 633 22.82 -23.60 -1.69
N ASN A 634 21.68 -24.31 -1.70
CA ASN A 634 21.63 -25.74 -1.75
C ASN A 634 22.31 -26.31 -3.02
N ILE A 635 22.03 -25.69 -4.16
CA ILE A 635 22.69 -26.02 -5.43
C ILE A 635 24.21 -25.81 -5.31
N ASN A 636 24.63 -24.66 -4.77
CA ASN A 636 26.05 -24.32 -4.59
C ASN A 636 26.79 -25.38 -3.78
N ILE A 637 26.22 -25.82 -2.65
CA ILE A 637 26.83 -26.85 -1.80
C ILE A 637 26.87 -28.19 -2.51
N THR A 638 25.78 -28.60 -3.16
CA THR A 638 25.69 -29.94 -3.79
C THR A 638 26.65 -30.08 -4.96
N GLU A 639 26.80 -29.06 -5.78
CA GLU A 639 27.74 -29.09 -6.92
C GLU A 639 29.23 -29.12 -6.50
N ARG A 640 29.52 -28.63 -5.30
CA ARG A 640 30.89 -28.54 -4.77
C ARG A 640 31.19 -29.57 -3.69
N ILE A 641 30.35 -30.58 -3.57
CA ILE A 641 30.44 -31.57 -2.48
C ILE A 641 31.82 -32.23 -2.42
N ARG A 642 32.43 -32.48 -3.59
CA ARG A 642 33.78 -33.06 -3.68
C ARG A 642 34.87 -32.08 -3.22
N GLU A 643 34.78 -30.82 -3.62
CA GLU A 643 35.71 -29.76 -3.17
C GLU A 643 35.60 -29.60 -1.65
N ILE A 644 34.36 -29.55 -1.13
CA ILE A 644 34.10 -29.46 0.31
C ILE A 644 34.62 -30.67 1.08
N ALA A 645 34.38 -31.86 0.55
CA ALA A 645 34.92 -33.12 1.15
C ALA A 645 36.45 -33.13 1.18
N THR A 646 37.10 -32.66 0.08
CA THR A 646 38.56 -32.53 0.01
C THR A 646 39.10 -31.59 1.07
N ILE A 647 38.47 -30.41 1.26
CA ILE A 647 38.86 -29.45 2.30
C ILE A 647 38.71 -30.06 3.70
N LYS A 648 37.61 -30.78 3.94
CA LYS A 648 37.39 -31.49 5.22
C LYS A 648 38.45 -32.57 5.48
N VAL A 649 38.82 -33.33 4.45
CA VAL A 649 39.89 -34.35 4.56
C VAL A 649 41.25 -33.73 4.85
N LEU A 650 41.52 -32.54 4.34
CA LEU A 650 42.74 -31.78 4.61
C LEU A 650 42.80 -31.22 6.05
N GLY A 651 41.78 -31.48 6.88
CA GLY A 651 41.77 -31.17 8.31
C GLY A 651 41.17 -29.81 8.67
N PHE A 652 40.47 -29.15 7.73
CA PHE A 652 39.76 -27.90 8.04
C PHE A 652 38.58 -28.16 8.95
N TYR A 653 38.38 -27.30 9.94
CA TYR A 653 37.25 -27.39 10.87
C TYR A 653 35.90 -27.08 10.13
N PRO A 654 34.76 -27.59 10.64
CA PRO A 654 33.45 -27.36 10.04
C PRO A 654 33.15 -25.87 9.82
N MET A 655 33.52 -25.01 10.75
CA MET A 655 33.33 -23.54 10.63
C MET A 655 34.22 -22.93 9.53
N GLU A 656 35.42 -23.40 9.31
CA GLU A 656 36.31 -22.91 8.28
C GLU A 656 35.83 -23.33 6.89
N THR A 657 35.37 -24.59 6.79
CA THR A 657 34.73 -25.10 5.56
C THR A 657 33.43 -24.34 5.24
N ALA A 658 32.63 -24.07 6.26
CA ALA A 658 31.43 -23.25 6.11
C ALA A 658 31.74 -21.81 5.69
N ALA A 659 32.71 -21.19 6.33
CA ALA A 659 33.16 -19.83 5.99
C ALA A 659 33.66 -19.74 4.55
N TYR A 660 34.29 -20.78 4.03
CA TYR A 660 34.74 -20.82 2.62
C TYR A 660 33.53 -20.78 1.65
N VAL A 661 32.52 -21.61 1.90
CA VAL A 661 31.31 -21.68 1.06
C VAL A 661 30.44 -20.42 1.21
N PHE A 662 30.21 -19.99 2.45
CA PHE A 662 29.28 -18.91 2.75
C PHE A 662 29.83 -17.53 2.36
N ARG A 663 31.13 -17.35 2.37
CA ARG A 663 31.77 -16.13 1.83
C ARG A 663 31.45 -15.91 0.36
N GLU A 664 31.38 -16.97 -0.41
CA GLU A 664 30.99 -16.91 -1.82
C GLU A 664 29.52 -16.50 -1.96
N ASN A 665 28.62 -17.09 -1.16
CA ASN A 665 27.22 -16.71 -1.14
C ASN A 665 27.04 -15.24 -0.75
N LEU A 666 27.78 -14.77 0.24
CA LEU A 666 27.73 -13.38 0.68
C LEU A 666 28.18 -12.41 -0.43
N PHE A 667 29.22 -12.79 -1.16
CA PHE A 667 29.71 -12.02 -2.30
C PHE A 667 28.67 -11.96 -3.44
N LEU A 668 28.02 -13.09 -3.74
CA LEU A 668 26.94 -13.16 -4.71
C LEU A 668 25.72 -12.37 -4.26
N THR A 669 25.40 -12.40 -2.96
CA THR A 669 24.32 -11.61 -2.38
C THR A 669 24.62 -10.11 -2.48
N ALA A 670 25.87 -9.69 -2.26
CA ALA A 670 26.25 -8.29 -2.42
C ALA A 670 26.09 -7.79 -3.87
N ILE A 671 26.56 -8.57 -4.84
CA ILE A 671 26.43 -8.21 -6.26
C ILE A 671 24.97 -8.26 -6.70
N GLY A 672 24.25 -9.34 -6.36
CA GLY A 672 22.84 -9.52 -6.71
C GLY A 672 21.96 -8.48 -6.03
N GLY A 673 22.22 -8.18 -4.76
CA GLY A 673 21.54 -7.14 -4.00
C GLY A 673 21.75 -5.76 -4.62
N SER A 674 22.98 -5.39 -4.92
CA SER A 674 23.29 -4.09 -5.58
C SER A 674 22.62 -3.97 -6.95
N ALA A 675 22.65 -5.03 -7.77
CA ALA A 675 21.91 -5.06 -9.03
C ALA A 675 20.40 -5.01 -8.81
N GLY A 676 19.93 -5.66 -7.75
CA GLY A 676 18.54 -5.65 -7.34
C GLY A 676 18.03 -4.28 -6.90
N LEU A 677 18.86 -3.44 -6.28
CA LEU A 677 18.47 -2.06 -5.95
C LEU A 677 18.15 -1.25 -7.22
N VAL A 678 18.98 -1.37 -8.25
CA VAL A 678 18.76 -0.69 -9.53
C VAL A 678 17.52 -1.23 -10.24
N LEU A 679 17.42 -2.56 -10.33
CA LEU A 679 16.25 -3.22 -10.94
C LEU A 679 14.97 -2.91 -10.17
N GLY A 680 15.05 -2.82 -8.83
CA GLY A 680 13.92 -2.48 -7.97
C GLY A 680 13.42 -1.07 -8.19
N LYS A 681 14.30 -0.09 -8.41
CA LYS A 681 13.90 1.27 -8.78
C LYS A 681 13.15 1.29 -10.12
N LEU A 682 13.67 0.55 -11.13
CA LEU A 682 12.98 0.44 -12.42
C LEU A 682 11.62 -0.24 -12.30
N LEU A 683 11.56 -1.31 -11.50
CA LEU A 683 10.32 -2.02 -11.25
C LEU A 683 9.32 -1.17 -10.48
N HIS A 684 9.77 -0.46 -9.46
CA HIS A 684 8.97 0.50 -8.72
C HIS A 684 8.36 1.57 -9.65
N TRP A 685 9.19 2.19 -10.49
CA TRP A 685 8.71 3.16 -11.47
C TRP A 685 7.62 2.56 -12.37
N PHE A 686 7.85 1.34 -12.89
CA PHE A 686 6.86 0.65 -13.72
C PHE A 686 5.56 0.35 -12.98
N VAL A 687 5.64 -0.07 -11.72
CA VAL A 687 4.45 -0.36 -10.89
C VAL A 687 3.65 0.91 -10.65
N MET A 688 4.32 2.00 -10.27
CA MET A 688 3.65 3.28 -10.00
C MET A 688 2.94 3.84 -11.24
N GLU A 689 3.53 3.69 -12.42
CA GLU A 689 2.90 4.07 -13.70
C GLU A 689 1.62 3.28 -14.02
N GLN A 690 1.49 2.05 -13.50
CA GLN A 690 0.27 1.25 -13.68
C GLN A 690 -0.84 1.58 -12.67
N ILE A 691 -0.50 2.24 -11.56
CA ILE A 691 -1.48 2.68 -10.57
C ILE A 691 -2.04 4.02 -11.02
N ASN A 692 -3.24 3.98 -11.60
CA ASN A 692 -3.88 5.16 -12.15
C ASN A 692 -5.14 5.50 -11.35
N ILE A 693 -5.12 6.64 -10.64
CA ILE A 693 -6.24 7.16 -9.86
C ILE A 693 -6.51 8.60 -10.30
N ASP A 694 -7.75 8.93 -10.57
CA ASP A 694 -8.11 10.21 -11.21
C ASP A 694 -7.73 11.46 -10.40
N MET A 695 -7.67 11.38 -9.06
CA MET A 695 -7.46 12.54 -8.18
C MET A 695 -6.16 12.47 -7.36
N VAL A 696 -5.36 11.42 -7.52
CA VAL A 696 -4.13 11.24 -6.73
C VAL A 696 -2.96 10.95 -7.65
N SER A 697 -1.90 11.72 -7.48
CA SER A 697 -0.62 11.55 -8.16
C SER A 697 0.39 10.93 -7.20
N PHE A 698 1.01 9.83 -7.60
CA PHE A 698 1.98 9.13 -6.76
C PHE A 698 3.40 9.54 -7.14
N PRO A 699 4.20 10.06 -6.20
CA PRO A 699 5.60 10.35 -6.47
C PRO A 699 6.37 9.06 -6.74
N HIS A 700 7.24 9.07 -7.75
CA HIS A 700 8.12 7.95 -8.08
C HIS A 700 9.38 7.91 -7.20
N THR A 701 9.25 8.31 -5.94
CA THR A 701 10.37 8.40 -5.00
C THR A 701 10.49 7.14 -4.16
N VAL A 702 11.73 6.68 -3.98
CA VAL A 702 12.06 5.62 -3.02
C VAL A 702 13.07 6.21 -2.04
N LEU A 703 12.74 6.17 -0.77
CA LEU A 703 13.58 6.72 0.28
C LEU A 703 14.89 5.94 0.41
N PRO A 704 16.02 6.61 0.74
CA PRO A 704 17.30 5.92 0.95
C PRO A 704 17.24 4.81 2.00
N LEU A 705 16.40 4.98 3.04
CA LEU A 705 16.17 3.99 4.08
C LEU A 705 15.55 2.70 3.53
N SER A 706 14.65 2.79 2.57
CA SER A 706 13.97 1.64 1.96
C SER A 706 14.92 0.79 1.13
N TYR A 707 15.91 1.41 0.46
CA TYR A 707 17.02 0.67 -0.13
C TYR A 707 17.85 -0.05 0.94
N GLY A 708 18.11 0.63 2.06
CA GLY A 708 18.80 0.05 3.21
C GLY A 708 18.07 -1.16 3.79
N TYR A 709 16.78 -1.04 4.05
CA TYR A 709 15.95 -2.14 4.58
C TYR A 709 15.87 -3.32 3.61
N SER A 710 15.68 -3.06 2.32
CA SER A 710 15.64 -4.11 1.30
C SER A 710 16.95 -4.89 1.22
N LEU A 711 18.07 -4.18 1.26
CA LEU A 711 19.39 -4.79 1.26
C LEU A 711 19.64 -5.56 2.55
N LEU A 712 19.32 -4.99 3.70
CA LEU A 712 19.46 -5.62 5.02
C LEU A 712 18.65 -6.90 5.10
N LEU A 713 17.38 -6.88 4.66
CA LEU A 713 16.54 -8.08 4.61
C LEU A 713 17.10 -9.14 3.68
N THR A 714 17.63 -8.75 2.52
CA THR A 714 18.27 -9.70 1.59
C THR A 714 19.50 -10.37 2.25
N PHE A 715 20.34 -9.61 2.94
CA PHE A 715 21.47 -10.16 3.69
C PHE A 715 21.02 -11.01 4.89
N LEU A 716 19.98 -10.59 5.59
CA LEU A 716 19.38 -11.35 6.69
C LEU A 716 18.88 -12.72 6.22
N PHE A 717 18.15 -12.75 5.10
CA PHE A 717 17.70 -14.02 4.52
C PHE A 717 18.88 -14.88 4.06
N ALA A 718 19.90 -14.29 3.43
CA ALA A 718 21.11 -15.01 3.06
C ALA A 718 21.82 -15.58 4.31
N PHE A 719 21.86 -14.84 5.39
CA PHE A 719 22.44 -15.29 6.65
C PHE A 719 21.64 -16.45 7.27
N ILE A 720 20.31 -16.32 7.34
CA ILE A 720 19.42 -17.39 7.85
C ILE A 720 19.57 -18.65 7.01
N VAL A 721 19.59 -18.50 5.68
CA VAL A 721 19.80 -19.64 4.77
C VAL A 721 21.15 -20.29 4.99
N ASN A 722 22.22 -19.51 5.14
CA ASN A 722 23.55 -20.03 5.44
C ASN A 722 23.57 -20.78 6.77
N LEU A 723 22.87 -20.28 7.80
CA LEU A 723 22.74 -20.95 9.09
C LEU A 723 22.03 -22.31 8.96
N VAL A 724 20.92 -22.35 8.22
CA VAL A 724 20.20 -23.61 7.96
C VAL A 724 21.06 -24.59 7.15
N MET A 725 21.81 -24.08 6.17
CA MET A 725 22.66 -24.89 5.32
C MET A 725 23.95 -25.36 6.00
N PHE A 726 24.38 -24.72 7.08
CA PHE A 726 25.52 -25.16 7.86
C PHE A 726 25.37 -26.60 8.33
N GLN A 727 24.20 -26.98 8.80
CA GLN A 727 23.94 -28.37 9.25
C GLN A 727 24.03 -29.38 8.11
N LYS A 728 23.60 -28.98 6.89
CA LYS A 728 23.73 -29.82 5.71
C LYS A 728 25.19 -30.00 5.31
N LEU A 729 25.97 -28.93 5.39
CA LEU A 729 27.38 -28.91 5.08
C LEU A 729 28.20 -29.75 6.06
N ASP A 730 27.83 -29.74 7.33
CA ASP A 730 28.48 -30.55 8.36
C ASP A 730 28.26 -32.04 8.15
N LYS A 731 27.07 -32.44 7.70
CA LYS A 731 26.70 -33.84 7.43
C LYS A 731 27.32 -34.47 6.17
N ILE A 732 28.12 -33.73 5.39
CA ILE A 732 28.76 -34.26 4.19
C ILE A 732 29.77 -35.36 4.60
N ASN A 733 29.50 -36.60 4.15
CA ASN A 733 30.37 -37.75 4.40
C ASN A 733 31.60 -37.67 3.46
N MET A 734 32.78 -37.51 4.05
CA MET A 734 34.05 -37.34 3.34
C MET A 734 34.42 -38.57 2.49
N ALA A 735 34.25 -39.76 3.05
CA ALA A 735 34.63 -41.00 2.38
C ALA A 735 33.74 -41.32 1.17
N GLU A 736 32.46 -41.12 1.30
CA GLU A 736 31.47 -41.37 0.25
C GLU A 736 31.56 -40.34 -0.88
N SER A 737 31.81 -39.09 -0.51
CA SER A 737 31.90 -37.97 -1.47
C SER A 737 33.17 -37.99 -2.34
N LEU A 738 34.22 -38.65 -1.86
CA LEU A 738 35.51 -38.81 -2.54
C LEU A 738 35.65 -40.13 -3.28
N LYS A 739 34.78 -41.14 -3.00
CA LYS A 739 34.77 -42.35 -3.80
C LYS A 739 34.57 -42.00 -5.27
N SER A 740 35.55 -42.31 -6.07
CA SER A 740 35.38 -42.24 -7.52
C SER A 740 34.28 -43.23 -7.93
N ILE A 741 33.36 -42.75 -8.74
CA ILE A 741 32.49 -43.67 -9.48
C ILE A 741 33.42 -44.40 -10.48
N GLU A 742 33.92 -45.59 -10.09
CA GLU A 742 34.47 -46.55 -11.01
C GLU A 742 33.41 -47.09 -11.96
#